data_0f5754e69d44a56dfaa19e66c85a073b
#
_entry.id   0f5754e69d44a56dfaa19e66c85a073b
#
_cell.length_a   1.000
_cell.length_b   1.000
_cell.length_c   1.000
_cell.angle_alpha   90.00
_cell.angle_beta   90.00
_cell.angle_gamma   90.00
#
_symmetry.space_group_name_H-M   'P 1'
#
loop_
_entity.id
_entity.type
_entity.pdbx_description
1 polymer ?
#
loop_
_entity_poly.entity_id
_entity_poly.type
_entity_poly.pdbx_seq_one_letter_code
_entity_poly.pdbx_strand_id
1 'polypeptide(L)'
;MNQQFIRVGGIVCYLTAIASMALVATTLVATTWAEVVRFEITDRQPFADGQSFGEVGAYERIVGRVDYAIDPGHRVNGQIVDLPLASHDEQGRVTFSSDLFILAPQDLSKGNGAVFYDVNNRGNKLAIRFFNDGPGGNDPTDPGNGFLMREGYTIVWSGWDGELLAGGSRLQLRAPIAEKPIAENEAQPLTGLVRYEICTDKESQRESVNGGNHGAYRPTTHGIDTATLTWRLRVADNRVPIPRDQFQLTVHADKAKDPAELPVVELELAAGFRRGYLYELIYEAQDPLVHGVCFASVRDLITALKHREGEGNPLTVGDARLELAYGFGVSQSGRFLREYLHQGFNEDERGRTVFDGLMPHVAGGGLGSFNHRFAQPTAYSTQHNMSDWPPDRFPFAYETQTDPLSQQTDGIMQRVAKTKTAPKVMHTQSAAEYWSRAGSLVHTDPMGSRDASPPTNVRIYAFGGTQHGPSSFPPSQGKGQELANPGDYRPLLRGLLTALDAWCRDDVTPPASCHPRIDDGTLTPWQQASTGFPAIPGVRYPEVINQPNLLDLGPRWLTARIIDHQPPPRLGAYRVLAAKCDADGNPLGCLSPPEVSVPLATFTGWNLRHRDYGAENELVGLNGSYIPLPKSASARQASGDPRLSLTERFGDLDGYLKQLEKRCQQMVSERYLLAEDVERITKRQRERAEPLLKDD
;
A
#
# COMPACT_ATOMS: atom_id res chain seq x y z
N MET A 1 -42.39 75.54 52.97
CA MET A 1 -42.10 76.98 53.26
C MET A 1 -40.88 77.37 52.46
N ASN A 2 -41.12 78.40 51.63
CA ASN A 2 -40.17 79.33 50.97
C ASN A 2 -38.94 78.80 50.27
N GLN A 3 -38.90 78.92 48.92
CA GLN A 3 -38.53 80.06 48.07
C GLN A 3 -37.09 80.55 48.40
N GLN A 4 -36.19 80.71 47.44
CA GLN A 4 -36.20 81.62 46.32
C GLN A 4 -35.06 81.40 45.32
N PHE A 5 -35.34 81.71 44.10
CA PHE A 5 -34.50 82.05 42.95
C PHE A 5 -33.26 82.90 43.24
N ILE A 6 -32.21 82.72 42.39
CA ILE A 6 -31.61 83.85 41.63
C ILE A 6 -30.83 83.22 40.39
N ARG A 7 -31.06 83.85 39.25
CA ARG A 7 -30.34 83.76 37.96
C ARG A 7 -29.02 84.52 38.05
N VAL A 8 -28.02 84.17 37.24
CA VAL A 8 -27.41 85.01 36.20
C VAL A 8 -26.08 84.38 35.70
N GLY A 9 -25.89 84.33 34.40
CA GLY A 9 -24.67 84.64 33.73
C GLY A 9 -24.00 83.55 32.94
N GLY A 10 -24.22 83.55 31.63
CA GLY A 10 -23.58 82.68 30.72
C GLY A 10 -22.11 83.01 30.43
N ILE A 11 -21.34 82.04 30.19
CA ILE A 11 -20.15 82.10 29.33
C ILE A 11 -20.12 80.85 28.48
N VAL A 12 -20.19 81.08 27.17
CA VAL A 12 -20.00 80.02 26.14
C VAL A 12 -18.51 79.74 26.05
N CYS A 13 -18.10 78.57 26.40
CA CYS A 13 -16.80 78.00 26.00
C CYS A 13 -17.01 76.79 25.07
N TYR A 14 -16.70 77.01 23.83
CA TYR A 14 -16.55 75.92 22.86
C TYR A 14 -15.35 75.04 23.27
N LEU A 15 -15.60 73.84 23.73
CA LEU A 15 -14.61 72.78 23.82
C LEU A 15 -14.88 71.80 22.71
N THR A 16 -14.06 71.86 21.67
CA THR A 16 -13.94 70.88 20.61
C THR A 16 -13.48 69.52 21.19
N ALA A 17 -14.40 68.58 21.33
CA ALA A 17 -14.05 67.21 21.65
C ALA A 17 -13.48 66.53 20.37
N ILE A 18 -12.16 66.35 20.34
CA ILE A 18 -11.50 65.49 19.37
C ILE A 18 -11.82 64.02 19.77
N ALA A 19 -12.79 63.47 19.12
CA ALA A 19 -13.03 62.02 19.19
C ALA A 19 -11.88 61.29 18.43
N SER A 20 -10.89 60.81 19.15
CA SER A 20 -9.90 59.87 18.63
C SER A 20 -10.60 58.54 18.35
N MET A 21 -11.04 58.32 17.10
CA MET A 21 -11.36 57.00 16.61
C MET A 21 -10.07 56.19 16.54
N ALA A 22 -9.81 55.41 17.58
CA ALA A 22 -8.86 54.31 17.48
C ALA A 22 -9.43 53.28 16.49
N LEU A 23 -8.96 53.36 15.26
CA LEU A 23 -9.17 52.33 14.24
C LEU A 23 -8.41 51.07 14.73
N VAL A 24 -9.09 50.18 15.45
CA VAL A 24 -8.57 48.84 15.68
C VAL A 24 -8.64 48.15 14.33
N ALA A 25 -7.53 48.20 13.60
CA ALA A 25 -7.30 47.33 12.49
C ALA A 25 -7.24 45.90 13.07
N THR A 26 -8.38 45.21 13.13
CA THR A 26 -8.42 43.77 13.20
C THR A 26 -7.80 43.29 11.89
N THR A 27 -6.50 43.04 11.92
CA THR A 27 -5.88 42.16 10.94
C THR A 27 -6.66 40.86 11.05
N LEU A 28 -7.60 40.64 10.12
CA LEU A 28 -8.05 39.31 9.82
C LEU A 28 -6.76 38.57 9.42
N VAL A 29 -6.19 37.84 10.35
CA VAL A 29 -5.29 36.75 10.03
C VAL A 29 -6.18 35.81 9.23
N ALA A 30 -6.09 35.91 7.92
CA ALA A 30 -6.67 34.89 7.04
C ALA A 30 -6.06 33.58 7.52
N THR A 31 -6.87 32.75 8.14
CA THR A 31 -6.46 31.37 8.45
C THR A 31 -6.16 30.72 7.10
N THR A 32 -4.89 30.72 6.76
CA THR A 32 -4.40 30.00 5.56
C THR A 32 -4.47 28.53 5.90
N TRP A 33 -5.54 27.88 5.44
CA TRP A 33 -5.68 26.43 5.51
C TRP A 33 -4.58 25.78 4.68
N ALA A 34 -4.18 24.54 5.02
CA ALA A 34 -3.35 23.72 4.14
C ALA A 34 -4.04 23.60 2.80
N GLU A 35 -3.33 23.94 1.77
CA GLU A 35 -3.91 24.03 0.44
C GLU A 35 -2.94 23.41 -0.56
N VAL A 36 -3.52 22.75 -1.55
CA VAL A 36 -2.89 22.72 -2.84
C VAL A 36 -2.78 24.18 -3.28
N VAL A 37 -1.56 24.69 -3.28
CA VAL A 37 -1.32 26.08 -3.68
C VAL A 37 -1.53 26.21 -5.18
N ARG A 38 -0.96 25.27 -5.96
CA ARG A 38 -0.94 25.36 -7.41
C ARG A 38 -0.86 24.01 -8.09
N PHE A 39 -1.59 23.91 -9.21
CA PHE A 39 -1.40 22.86 -10.21
C PHE A 39 -0.62 23.45 -11.39
N GLU A 40 0.55 22.92 -11.68
CA GLU A 40 1.35 23.24 -12.86
C GLU A 40 1.18 22.13 -13.88
N ILE A 41 0.28 22.33 -14.86
CA ILE A 41 0.03 21.34 -15.91
C ILE A 41 1.04 21.52 -17.03
N THR A 42 1.82 20.47 -17.30
CA THR A 42 2.89 20.48 -18.29
C THR A 42 2.51 19.81 -19.61
N ASP A 43 1.51 18.91 -19.56
CA ASP A 43 1.04 18.18 -20.74
C ASP A 43 -0.45 17.85 -20.64
N ARG A 44 -1.17 17.96 -21.76
CA ARG A 44 -2.58 17.59 -21.88
C ARG A 44 -2.85 17.08 -23.29
N GLN A 45 -3.21 15.80 -23.40
CA GLN A 45 -3.36 15.10 -24.67
C GLN A 45 -4.55 14.15 -24.65
N PRO A 46 -5.17 13.79 -25.80
CA PRO A 46 -6.12 12.69 -25.87
C PRO A 46 -5.47 11.39 -25.38
N PHE A 47 -6.21 10.62 -24.59
CA PHE A 47 -5.80 9.28 -24.14
C PHE A 47 -6.25 8.22 -25.16
N ALA A 48 -5.46 7.16 -25.36
CA ALA A 48 -5.76 6.03 -26.25
C ALA A 48 -6.19 6.50 -27.66
N ASP A 49 -5.43 7.45 -28.26
CA ASP A 49 -5.68 8.02 -29.59
C ASP A 49 -7.10 8.58 -29.76
N GLY A 50 -7.73 9.04 -28.67
CA GLY A 50 -9.08 9.58 -28.67
C GLY A 50 -10.19 8.54 -28.75
N GLN A 51 -9.90 7.27 -28.44
CA GLN A 51 -10.91 6.21 -28.37
C GLN A 51 -12.05 6.59 -27.43
N SER A 52 -13.30 6.28 -27.83
CA SER A 52 -14.48 6.47 -27.01
C SER A 52 -14.77 5.23 -26.14
N PHE A 53 -15.17 5.46 -24.89
CA PHE A 53 -15.47 4.42 -23.90
C PHE A 53 -16.98 4.46 -23.53
N GLY A 54 -17.79 3.73 -24.28
CA GLY A 54 -19.23 3.67 -24.09
C GLY A 54 -19.89 5.06 -24.14
N GLU A 55 -20.83 5.33 -23.25
CA GLU A 55 -21.55 6.61 -23.16
C GLU A 55 -20.69 7.75 -22.57
N VAL A 56 -19.60 7.42 -21.86
CA VAL A 56 -18.69 8.41 -21.26
C VAL A 56 -17.91 9.19 -22.32
N GLY A 57 -17.58 8.55 -23.43
CA GLY A 57 -16.82 9.17 -24.53
C GLY A 57 -15.31 9.04 -24.37
N ALA A 58 -14.57 9.96 -25.00
CA ALA A 58 -13.11 9.94 -24.98
C ALA A 58 -12.55 10.49 -23.68
N TYR A 59 -11.34 10.03 -23.36
CA TYR A 59 -10.55 10.48 -22.21
C TYR A 59 -9.38 11.34 -22.64
N GLU A 60 -8.90 12.16 -21.74
CA GLU A 60 -7.65 12.89 -21.85
C GLU A 60 -6.66 12.48 -20.76
N ARG A 61 -5.39 12.59 -21.08
CA ARG A 61 -4.26 12.47 -20.18
C ARG A 61 -3.79 13.86 -19.80
N ILE A 62 -3.65 14.10 -18.50
CA ILE A 62 -3.17 15.35 -17.92
C ILE A 62 -1.96 15.02 -17.06
N VAL A 63 -0.83 15.68 -17.30
CA VAL A 63 0.42 15.50 -16.55
C VAL A 63 0.88 16.85 -16.01
N GLY A 64 1.42 16.84 -14.81
CA GLY A 64 1.88 18.08 -14.17
C GLY A 64 2.53 17.84 -12.83
N ARG A 65 2.55 18.91 -12.05
CA ARG A 65 3.03 18.95 -10.68
C ARG A 65 2.00 19.65 -9.79
N VAL A 66 1.97 19.28 -8.53
CA VAL A 66 1.16 19.94 -7.49
C VAL A 66 2.10 20.50 -6.45
N ASP A 67 1.94 21.77 -6.11
CA ASP A 67 2.64 22.45 -5.06
C ASP A 67 1.72 22.60 -3.84
N TYR A 68 2.25 22.29 -2.67
CA TYR A 68 1.53 22.28 -1.38
C TYR A 68 2.19 23.21 -0.38
N ALA A 69 1.38 23.76 0.53
CA ALA A 69 1.86 24.47 1.71
C ALA A 69 0.96 24.14 2.90
N ILE A 70 1.53 23.58 3.97
CA ILE A 70 0.77 23.13 5.16
C ILE A 70 1.25 23.85 6.42
N ASP A 71 0.31 24.14 7.32
CA ASP A 71 0.62 24.73 8.63
C ASP A 71 1.10 23.64 9.60
N PRO A 72 2.36 23.66 10.07
CA PRO A 72 2.86 22.70 11.03
C PRO A 72 2.18 22.77 12.41
N GLY A 73 1.54 23.91 12.74
CA GLY A 73 0.78 24.08 13.96
C GLY A 73 -0.65 23.56 13.90
N HIS A 74 -1.16 23.24 12.73
CA HIS A 74 -2.53 22.75 12.59
C HIS A 74 -2.69 21.32 13.14
N ARG A 75 -3.80 21.09 13.86
CA ARG A 75 -4.08 19.82 14.56
C ARG A 75 -3.92 18.56 13.70
N VAL A 76 -4.43 18.56 12.49
CA VAL A 76 -4.39 17.38 11.60
C VAL A 76 -3.01 17.10 11.04
N ASN A 77 -2.09 18.08 11.07
CA ASN A 77 -0.70 17.94 10.64
C ASN A 77 0.22 17.50 11.79
N GLY A 78 -0.23 17.57 13.04
CA GLY A 78 0.54 17.19 14.22
C GLY A 78 0.95 15.71 14.29
N GLN A 79 0.45 14.88 13.35
CA GLN A 79 0.90 13.49 13.21
C GLN A 79 2.16 13.34 12.34
N ILE A 80 2.51 14.38 11.56
CA ILE A 80 3.67 14.34 10.67
C ILE A 80 4.93 14.54 11.48
N VAL A 81 5.75 13.49 11.52
CA VAL A 81 7.00 13.49 12.29
C VAL A 81 7.98 14.51 11.72
N ASP A 82 8.61 15.28 12.61
CA ASP A 82 9.60 16.31 12.29
C ASP A 82 9.08 17.48 11.40
N LEU A 83 7.78 17.61 11.16
CA LEU A 83 7.24 18.69 10.34
C LEU A 83 7.66 20.09 10.81
N PRO A 84 7.67 20.42 12.12
CA PRO A 84 8.15 21.72 12.60
C PRO A 84 9.64 21.95 12.42
N LEU A 85 10.41 20.94 12.02
CA LEU A 85 11.85 21.01 11.78
C LEU A 85 12.19 21.22 10.30
N ALA A 86 11.21 21.24 9.42
CA ALA A 86 11.39 21.60 8.01
C ALA A 86 11.52 23.13 7.85
N SER A 87 12.08 23.58 6.74
CA SER A 87 12.10 25.00 6.40
C SER A 87 10.67 25.53 6.17
N HIS A 88 10.43 26.80 6.54
CA HIS A 88 9.13 27.45 6.44
C HIS A 88 9.16 28.57 5.40
N ASP A 89 8.01 28.81 4.74
CA ASP A 89 7.79 30.00 3.91
C ASP A 89 7.57 31.25 4.78
N GLU A 90 7.41 32.41 4.12
CA GLU A 90 7.17 33.69 4.81
C GLU A 90 5.89 33.71 5.67
N GLN A 91 4.96 32.77 5.41
CA GLN A 91 3.73 32.59 6.16
C GLN A 91 3.85 31.56 7.29
N GLY A 92 5.04 30.98 7.50
CA GLY A 92 5.31 29.96 8.51
C GLY A 92 4.82 28.55 8.14
N ARG A 93 4.53 28.29 6.85
CA ARG A 93 4.07 27.00 6.35
C ARG A 93 5.23 26.18 5.77
N VAL A 94 5.11 24.88 5.82
CA VAL A 94 6.05 23.94 5.17
C VAL A 94 5.59 23.68 3.75
N THR A 95 6.49 23.91 2.78
CA THR A 95 6.21 23.73 1.35
C THR A 95 6.86 22.45 0.80
N PHE A 96 6.15 21.78 -0.12
CA PHE A 96 6.64 20.60 -0.81
C PHE A 96 5.87 20.41 -2.12
N SER A 97 6.27 19.45 -2.96
CA SER A 97 5.58 19.22 -4.22
C SER A 97 5.55 17.75 -4.61
N SER A 98 4.60 17.39 -5.48
CA SER A 98 4.52 16.04 -6.06
C SER A 98 4.20 16.07 -7.55
N ASP A 99 4.67 15.07 -8.28
CA ASP A 99 4.23 14.85 -9.66
C ASP A 99 2.77 14.41 -9.69
N LEU A 100 2.07 14.76 -10.77
CA LEU A 100 0.65 14.49 -10.99
C LEU A 100 0.42 13.83 -12.35
N PHE A 101 -0.47 12.83 -12.37
CA PHE A 101 -0.96 12.20 -13.59
C PHE A 101 -2.46 11.92 -13.44
N ILE A 102 -3.27 12.35 -14.41
CA ILE A 102 -4.73 12.16 -14.41
C ILE A 102 -5.17 11.58 -15.76
N LEU A 103 -6.11 10.63 -15.72
CA LEU A 103 -6.94 10.25 -16.86
C LEU A 103 -8.38 10.64 -16.52
N ALA A 104 -8.94 11.57 -17.29
CA ALA A 104 -10.29 12.09 -17.06
C ALA A 104 -11.14 12.05 -18.33
N PRO A 105 -12.47 11.89 -18.22
CA PRO A 105 -13.36 12.14 -19.33
C PRO A 105 -13.11 13.53 -19.93
N GLN A 106 -13.03 13.66 -21.25
CA GLN A 106 -12.93 14.99 -21.90
C GLN A 106 -14.13 15.87 -21.57
N ASP A 107 -15.29 15.26 -21.42
CA ASP A 107 -16.49 15.87 -20.87
C ASP A 107 -16.76 15.30 -19.48
N LEU A 108 -16.32 16.01 -18.44
CA LEU A 108 -16.48 15.59 -17.06
C LEU A 108 -17.95 15.34 -16.64
N SER A 109 -18.93 15.95 -17.32
CA SER A 109 -20.34 15.76 -17.05
C SER A 109 -20.84 14.36 -17.43
N LYS A 110 -20.11 13.64 -18.27
CA LYS A 110 -20.37 12.25 -18.65
C LYS A 110 -19.67 11.22 -17.75
N GLY A 111 -18.77 11.68 -16.89
CA GLY A 111 -18.17 10.83 -15.87
C GLY A 111 -19.15 10.49 -14.74
N ASN A 112 -18.76 9.55 -13.89
CA ASN A 112 -19.60 9.13 -12.75
C ASN A 112 -19.50 10.05 -11.51
N GLY A 113 -18.75 11.15 -11.61
CA GLY A 113 -18.54 12.10 -10.50
C GLY A 113 -17.64 11.59 -9.39
N ALA A 114 -16.85 10.53 -9.64
CA ALA A 114 -15.93 9.97 -8.65
C ALA A 114 -14.46 10.05 -9.09
N VAL A 115 -13.60 10.42 -8.15
CA VAL A 115 -12.15 10.23 -8.24
C VAL A 115 -11.83 8.79 -7.88
N PHE A 116 -11.09 8.09 -8.73
CA PHE A 116 -10.41 6.84 -8.41
C PHE A 116 -8.92 7.11 -8.26
N TYR A 117 -8.47 7.25 -7.00
CA TYR A 117 -7.07 7.53 -6.69
C TYR A 117 -6.31 6.21 -6.50
N ASP A 118 -5.40 5.89 -7.42
CA ASP A 118 -4.47 4.77 -7.30
C ASP A 118 -3.18 5.26 -6.63
N VAL A 119 -2.99 4.90 -5.38
CA VAL A 119 -1.72 5.12 -4.67
C VAL A 119 -0.65 4.32 -5.41
N ASN A 120 0.13 4.96 -6.27
CA ASN A 120 1.11 4.27 -7.09
C ASN A 120 2.11 3.47 -6.24
N ASN A 121 2.55 2.32 -6.74
CA ASN A 121 3.47 1.45 -6.02
C ASN A 121 4.90 1.70 -6.51
N ARG A 122 5.76 2.31 -5.70
CA ARG A 122 7.13 2.70 -6.09
C ARG A 122 7.15 3.49 -7.41
N GLY A 123 6.25 4.46 -7.54
CA GLY A 123 6.09 5.26 -8.73
C GLY A 123 5.32 4.58 -9.88
N ASN A 124 4.94 3.28 -9.75
CA ASN A 124 4.24 2.53 -10.80
C ASN A 124 2.72 2.67 -10.68
N LYS A 125 2.08 3.00 -11.80
CA LYS A 125 0.62 3.12 -11.93
C LYS A 125 0.00 1.73 -12.14
N LEU A 126 -0.88 1.30 -11.24
CA LEU A 126 -1.38 -0.09 -11.23
C LEU A 126 -2.87 -0.23 -11.55
N ALA A 127 -3.67 0.83 -11.48
CA ALA A 127 -5.12 0.76 -11.70
C ALA A 127 -5.50 0.09 -13.02
N ILE A 128 -4.85 0.50 -14.14
CA ILE A 128 -5.11 -0.06 -15.47
C ILE A 128 -4.81 -1.56 -15.52
N ARG A 129 -3.72 -2.00 -14.90
CA ARG A 129 -3.37 -3.42 -14.83
C ARG A 129 -4.38 -4.25 -14.04
N PHE A 130 -4.85 -3.72 -12.91
CA PHE A 130 -5.70 -4.48 -11.99
C PHE A 130 -7.19 -4.45 -12.34
N PHE A 131 -7.67 -3.36 -12.93
CA PHE A 131 -9.10 -3.22 -13.26
C PHE A 131 -9.40 -3.34 -14.75
N ASN A 132 -8.49 -2.94 -15.62
CA ASN A 132 -8.72 -2.97 -17.05
C ASN A 132 -8.00 -4.12 -17.77
N ASP A 133 -7.35 -5.05 -17.07
CA ASP A 133 -6.51 -6.11 -17.65
C ASP A 133 -5.47 -5.56 -18.64
N GLY A 134 -5.09 -4.30 -18.49
CA GLY A 134 -4.12 -3.63 -19.35
C GLY A 134 -2.68 -4.02 -19.04
N PRO A 135 -1.73 -3.61 -19.87
CA PRO A 135 -0.32 -3.84 -19.62
C PRO A 135 0.14 -3.09 -18.37
N GLY A 136 1.19 -3.60 -17.73
CA GLY A 136 1.89 -2.85 -16.70
C GLY A 136 2.75 -1.75 -17.31
N GLY A 137 2.89 -0.61 -16.63
CA GLY A 137 3.76 0.48 -17.07
C GLY A 137 3.49 1.78 -16.31
N ASN A 138 4.47 2.69 -16.34
CA ASN A 138 4.38 3.96 -15.63
C ASN A 138 3.78 5.09 -16.48
N ASP A 139 3.67 4.89 -17.78
CA ASP A 139 3.04 5.81 -18.72
C ASP A 139 1.98 5.05 -19.51
N PRO A 140 0.77 4.88 -18.94
CA PRO A 140 -0.28 4.10 -19.57
C PRO A 140 -0.76 4.77 -20.86
N THR A 141 -0.67 4.06 -21.97
CA THR A 141 -1.19 4.45 -23.29
C THR A 141 -2.27 3.49 -23.78
N ASP A 142 -2.23 2.25 -23.32
CA ASP A 142 -3.20 1.19 -23.62
C ASP A 142 -4.25 1.11 -22.51
N PRO A 143 -5.53 1.34 -22.81
CA PRO A 143 -6.61 1.30 -21.84
C PRO A 143 -6.99 -0.12 -21.35
N GLY A 144 -6.40 -1.17 -21.95
CA GLY A 144 -6.82 -2.54 -21.73
C GLY A 144 -8.27 -2.77 -22.17
N ASN A 145 -9.08 -3.42 -21.33
CA ASN A 145 -10.50 -3.61 -21.61
C ASN A 145 -11.35 -2.34 -21.38
N GLY A 146 -10.76 -1.25 -20.87
CA GLY A 146 -11.42 0.03 -20.67
C GLY A 146 -12.44 0.08 -19.53
N PHE A 147 -12.46 -0.87 -18.60
CA PHE A 147 -13.46 -0.93 -17.52
C PHE A 147 -13.60 0.39 -16.75
N LEU A 148 -12.53 0.91 -16.16
CA LEU A 148 -12.61 2.16 -15.36
C LEU A 148 -13.11 3.36 -16.17
N MET A 149 -12.79 3.40 -17.47
CA MET A 149 -13.24 4.46 -18.37
C MET A 149 -14.72 4.31 -18.72
N ARG A 150 -15.20 3.08 -18.98
CA ARG A 150 -16.63 2.83 -19.25
C ARG A 150 -17.49 3.12 -18.03
N GLU A 151 -16.94 2.87 -16.82
CA GLU A 151 -17.59 3.22 -15.55
C GLU A 151 -17.50 4.72 -15.22
N GLY A 152 -16.79 5.53 -16.03
CA GLY A 152 -16.74 6.98 -15.93
C GLY A 152 -15.86 7.55 -14.82
N TYR A 153 -14.92 6.80 -14.28
CA TYR A 153 -14.02 7.27 -13.23
C TYR A 153 -13.01 8.30 -13.76
N THR A 154 -12.75 9.35 -12.96
CA THR A 154 -11.55 10.18 -13.09
C THR A 154 -10.42 9.52 -12.31
N ILE A 155 -9.42 8.99 -13.02
CA ILE A 155 -8.33 8.22 -12.41
C ILE A 155 -7.16 9.15 -12.12
N VAL A 156 -6.68 9.15 -10.87
CA VAL A 156 -5.66 10.09 -10.41
C VAL A 156 -4.50 9.34 -9.76
N TRP A 157 -3.29 9.76 -10.05
CA TRP A 157 -2.04 9.36 -9.40
C TRP A 157 -1.23 10.60 -9.04
N SER A 158 -0.56 10.57 -7.90
CA SER A 158 0.43 11.59 -7.55
C SER A 158 1.65 10.96 -6.89
N GLY A 159 2.78 11.66 -6.92
CA GLY A 159 3.97 11.23 -6.20
C GLY A 159 3.74 11.28 -4.69
N TRP A 160 4.11 10.22 -3.99
CA TRP A 160 4.02 10.13 -2.52
C TRP A 160 5.27 9.54 -1.88
N ASP A 161 6.15 8.91 -2.64
CA ASP A 161 7.36 8.26 -2.15
C ASP A 161 8.59 9.13 -2.46
N GLY A 162 9.23 9.63 -1.40
CA GLY A 162 10.41 10.51 -1.49
C GLY A 162 11.73 9.76 -1.65
N GLU A 163 11.75 8.43 -1.58
CA GLU A 163 12.97 7.64 -1.84
C GLU A 163 13.20 7.37 -3.34
N LEU A 164 12.20 7.64 -4.20
CA LEU A 164 12.28 7.31 -5.62
C LEU A 164 13.27 8.20 -6.35
N LEU A 165 14.13 7.57 -7.16
CA LEU A 165 14.98 8.26 -8.13
C LEU A 165 14.19 8.60 -9.40
N ALA A 166 14.44 9.76 -9.99
CA ALA A 166 13.81 10.19 -11.22
C ALA A 166 14.08 9.23 -12.39
N GLY A 167 13.07 9.05 -13.24
CA GLY A 167 13.17 8.26 -14.47
C GLY A 167 12.06 7.24 -14.63
N GLY A 168 11.90 6.71 -15.86
CA GLY A 168 10.90 5.72 -16.21
C GLY A 168 9.46 6.15 -15.92
N SER A 169 9.14 7.46 -16.05
CA SER A 169 7.83 8.05 -15.76
C SER A 169 7.27 7.74 -14.36
N ARG A 170 8.16 7.50 -13.38
CA ARG A 170 7.78 7.35 -11.97
C ARG A 170 7.38 8.69 -11.39
N LEU A 171 6.33 8.68 -10.57
CA LEU A 171 5.84 9.88 -9.88
C LEU A 171 6.57 10.03 -8.54
N GLN A 172 7.18 11.19 -8.33
CA GLN A 172 8.00 11.50 -7.16
C GLN A 172 7.30 12.48 -6.21
N LEU A 173 7.57 12.33 -4.91
CA LEU A 173 7.32 13.33 -3.88
C LEU A 173 8.65 14.05 -3.57
N ARG A 174 8.65 15.36 -3.60
CA ARG A 174 9.77 16.18 -3.15
C ARG A 174 9.50 16.62 -1.72
N ALA A 175 9.80 15.72 -0.77
CA ALA A 175 9.60 15.97 0.64
C ALA A 175 10.67 16.92 1.19
N PRO A 176 10.33 17.81 2.14
CA PRO A 176 11.31 18.67 2.77
C PRO A 176 12.25 17.87 3.70
N ILE A 177 13.43 18.43 3.94
CA ILE A 177 14.41 17.87 4.90
C ILE A 177 14.14 18.48 6.27
N ALA A 178 14.25 17.67 7.32
CA ALA A 178 14.23 18.15 8.69
C ALA A 178 15.65 18.53 9.14
N GLU A 179 15.78 19.71 9.74
CA GLU A 179 17.03 20.28 10.21
C GLU A 179 16.92 20.73 11.67
N LYS A 180 18.04 20.74 12.39
CA LYS A 180 18.09 21.27 13.74
C LYS A 180 18.38 22.79 13.70
N PRO A 181 17.45 23.64 14.11
CA PRO A 181 17.73 25.07 14.20
C PRO A 181 18.78 25.34 15.28
N ILE A 182 19.82 26.14 14.97
CA ILE A 182 20.88 26.56 15.90
C ILE A 182 20.87 28.08 16.14
N ALA A 183 20.49 28.87 15.14
CA ALA A 183 20.29 30.31 15.23
C ALA A 183 19.29 30.75 14.16
N GLU A 184 18.92 32.04 14.17
CA GLU A 184 18.08 32.61 13.12
C GLU A 184 18.78 32.43 11.74
N ASN A 185 18.15 31.68 10.83
CA ASN A 185 18.68 31.32 9.50
C ASN A 185 19.92 30.39 9.49
N GLU A 186 20.24 29.73 10.60
CA GLU A 186 21.28 28.70 10.65
C GLU A 186 20.69 27.37 11.09
N ALA A 187 20.94 26.31 10.32
CA ALA A 187 20.51 24.96 10.63
C ALA A 187 21.67 23.98 10.59
N GLN A 188 21.55 22.90 11.35
CA GLN A 188 22.51 21.81 11.38
C GLN A 188 21.82 20.51 10.93
N PRO A 189 22.46 19.67 10.12
CA PRO A 189 21.92 18.38 9.75
C PRO A 189 21.52 17.54 10.97
N LEU A 190 20.35 16.93 10.90
CA LEU A 190 19.96 15.89 11.85
C LEU A 190 20.63 14.58 11.44
N THR A 191 21.13 13.87 12.43
CA THR A 191 21.75 12.55 12.20
C THR A 191 21.01 11.43 12.94
N GLY A 192 21.19 10.20 12.49
CA GLY A 192 20.63 9.02 13.14
C GLY A 192 21.03 7.73 12.44
N LEU A 193 20.80 6.59 13.12
CA LEU A 193 21.09 5.28 12.58
C LEU A 193 20.05 4.84 11.55
N VAL A 194 20.52 4.38 10.41
CA VAL A 194 19.71 3.72 9.38
C VAL A 194 20.19 2.29 9.18
N ARG A 195 19.26 1.42 8.81
CA ARG A 195 19.53 0.02 8.48
C ARG A 195 19.01 -0.30 7.09
N TYR A 196 19.83 -1.02 6.32
CA TYR A 196 19.45 -1.57 5.02
C TYR A 196 19.74 -3.05 5.00
N GLU A 197 18.86 -3.83 4.38
CA GLU A 197 19.08 -5.26 4.20
C GLU A 197 19.14 -5.58 2.70
N ILE A 198 20.18 -6.30 2.31
CA ILE A 198 20.45 -6.72 0.94
C ILE A 198 20.32 -8.24 0.87
N CYS A 199 19.50 -8.74 -0.04
CA CYS A 199 19.39 -10.16 -0.37
C CYS A 199 19.41 -10.31 -1.89
N THR A 200 20.41 -11.01 -2.41
CA THR A 200 20.59 -11.17 -3.86
C THR A 200 20.21 -12.58 -4.30
N ASP A 201 19.73 -12.72 -5.52
CA ASP A 201 19.47 -14.01 -6.17
C ASP A 201 20.64 -14.46 -7.06
N LYS A 202 21.67 -13.62 -7.19
CA LYS A 202 22.90 -13.87 -7.95
C LYS A 202 24.11 -13.49 -7.12
N GLU A 203 25.24 -14.09 -7.41
CA GLU A 203 26.50 -13.62 -6.85
C GLU A 203 26.89 -12.31 -7.51
N SER A 204 27.36 -11.34 -6.70
CA SER A 204 27.79 -10.02 -7.14
C SER A 204 28.85 -9.48 -6.19
N GLN A 205 29.61 -8.49 -6.61
CA GLN A 205 30.56 -7.79 -5.73
C GLN A 205 30.04 -6.44 -5.24
N ARG A 206 29.00 -5.91 -5.94
CA ARG A 206 28.45 -4.58 -5.66
C ARG A 206 26.93 -4.62 -5.72
N GLU A 207 26.31 -3.95 -4.77
CA GLU A 207 24.85 -3.81 -4.69
C GLU A 207 24.48 -2.39 -4.27
N SER A 208 23.41 -1.86 -4.86
CA SER A 208 22.78 -0.66 -4.32
C SER A 208 22.07 -1.02 -3.00
N VAL A 209 22.29 -0.25 -1.94
CA VAL A 209 21.78 -0.57 -0.61
C VAL A 209 20.25 -0.51 -0.52
N ASN A 210 19.59 0.27 -1.40
CA ASN A 210 18.11 0.41 -1.43
C ASN A 210 17.49 0.00 -2.78
N GLY A 211 18.21 -0.81 -3.57
CA GLY A 211 17.79 -1.25 -4.91
C GLY A 211 18.01 -0.19 -6.00
N GLY A 212 17.78 -0.57 -7.26
CA GLY A 212 18.21 0.23 -8.42
C GLY A 212 17.38 1.49 -8.71
N ASN A 213 16.20 1.65 -8.12
CA ASN A 213 15.27 2.76 -8.38
C ASN A 213 15.02 3.65 -7.16
N HIS A 214 15.74 3.44 -6.07
CA HIS A 214 15.58 4.17 -4.82
C HIS A 214 16.89 4.74 -4.36
N GLY A 215 16.86 5.97 -3.85
CA GLY A 215 17.97 6.54 -3.11
C GLY A 215 18.06 5.98 -1.70
N ALA A 216 19.17 6.20 -1.04
CA ALA A 216 19.38 5.86 0.35
C ALA A 216 19.84 7.10 1.12
N TYR A 217 19.54 7.18 2.41
CA TYR A 217 19.98 8.31 3.24
C TYR A 217 21.50 8.44 3.20
N ARG A 218 21.96 9.68 3.02
CA ARG A 218 23.38 10.01 2.92
C ARG A 218 24.09 9.64 4.23
N PRO A 219 25.11 8.77 4.21
CA PRO A 219 25.94 8.54 5.38
C PRO A 219 26.72 9.80 5.76
N THR A 220 26.89 10.04 7.06
CA THR A 220 27.88 11.01 7.56
C THR A 220 29.30 10.49 7.31
N THR A 221 30.34 11.37 7.38
CA THR A 221 31.73 10.91 7.31
C THR A 221 32.01 9.89 8.42
N HIS A 222 31.57 10.18 9.65
CA HIS A 222 31.64 9.24 10.77
C HIS A 222 30.86 7.94 10.50
N GLY A 223 29.69 8.04 9.91
CA GLY A 223 28.85 6.90 9.54
C GLY A 223 29.49 5.99 8.50
N ILE A 224 30.28 6.54 7.56
CA ILE A 224 31.08 5.73 6.64
C ILE A 224 32.14 4.94 7.42
N ASP A 225 32.91 5.60 8.30
CA ASP A 225 34.01 4.97 9.03
C ASP A 225 33.55 3.91 10.03
N THR A 226 32.39 4.14 10.66
CA THR A 226 31.85 3.27 11.72
C THR A 226 30.74 2.33 11.23
N ALA A 227 30.44 2.30 9.92
CA ALA A 227 29.46 1.39 9.35
C ALA A 227 29.70 -0.05 9.77
N THR A 228 28.66 -0.76 10.11
CA THR A 228 28.70 -2.19 10.41
C THR A 228 27.97 -3.00 9.34
N LEU A 229 28.52 -4.13 8.99
CA LEU A 229 27.94 -5.07 8.05
C LEU A 229 27.94 -6.46 8.68
N THR A 230 26.79 -7.12 8.61
CA THR A 230 26.66 -8.52 9.06
C THR A 230 26.01 -9.35 7.96
N TRP A 231 26.18 -10.67 8.04
CA TRP A 231 25.45 -11.61 7.20
C TRP A 231 24.85 -12.75 8.01
N ARG A 232 23.80 -13.36 7.47
CA ARG A 232 23.17 -14.59 7.96
C ARG A 232 22.46 -15.30 6.79
N LEU A 233 22.21 -16.61 6.92
CA LEU A 233 21.45 -17.32 5.89
C LEU A 233 19.93 -17.22 6.13
N ARG A 234 19.50 -17.29 7.40
CA ARG A 234 18.09 -17.25 7.81
C ARG A 234 17.84 -16.14 8.80
N VAL A 235 16.63 -15.68 8.86
CA VAL A 235 16.19 -14.65 9.85
C VAL A 235 16.42 -15.09 11.30
N ALA A 236 16.34 -16.40 11.58
CA ALA A 236 16.57 -16.96 12.91
C ALA A 236 18.05 -17.17 13.25
N ASP A 237 18.97 -17.12 12.28
CA ASP A 237 20.38 -17.35 12.51
C ASP A 237 21.04 -16.12 13.17
N ASN A 238 22.14 -16.37 13.90
CA ASN A 238 22.97 -15.32 14.45
C ASN A 238 23.60 -14.49 13.32
N ARG A 239 23.67 -13.18 13.52
CA ARG A 239 24.39 -12.26 12.64
C ARG A 239 25.90 -12.47 12.76
N VAL A 240 26.58 -12.71 11.65
CA VAL A 240 28.03 -12.87 11.57
C VAL A 240 28.62 -11.56 11.08
N PRO A 241 29.48 -10.88 11.86
CA PRO A 241 30.06 -9.62 11.47
C PRO A 241 31.06 -9.78 10.32
N ILE A 242 31.08 -8.79 9.42
CA ILE A 242 32.07 -8.63 8.37
C ILE A 242 33.04 -7.49 8.81
N PRO A 243 34.36 -7.71 8.86
CA PRO A 243 35.31 -6.67 9.22
C PRO A 243 35.17 -5.42 8.33
N ARG A 244 35.38 -4.23 8.94
CA ARG A 244 35.16 -2.94 8.24
C ARG A 244 36.05 -2.78 7.01
N ASP A 245 37.25 -3.33 7.00
CA ASP A 245 38.20 -3.30 5.90
C ASP A 245 37.87 -4.24 4.74
N GLN A 246 36.84 -5.08 4.88
CA GLN A 246 36.37 -6.01 3.85
C GLN A 246 35.20 -5.49 3.00
N PHE A 247 34.70 -4.29 3.29
CA PHE A 247 33.62 -3.67 2.51
C PHE A 247 33.82 -2.16 2.37
N GLN A 248 33.27 -1.60 1.27
CA GLN A 248 33.37 -0.18 0.97
C GLN A 248 31.97 0.38 0.66
N LEU A 249 31.68 1.57 1.20
CA LEU A 249 30.51 2.36 0.87
C LEU A 249 30.91 3.49 -0.09
N THR A 250 30.19 3.63 -1.18
CA THR A 250 30.36 4.72 -2.15
C THR A 250 29.05 5.47 -2.32
N VAL A 251 29.11 6.80 -2.19
CA VAL A 251 27.95 7.69 -2.37
C VAL A 251 28.03 8.32 -3.76
N HIS A 252 27.03 8.05 -4.60
CA HIS A 252 26.90 8.58 -5.95
C HIS A 252 25.90 9.73 -5.97
N ALA A 253 26.30 10.92 -5.55
CA ALA A 253 25.46 12.11 -5.55
C ALA A 253 25.08 12.60 -6.96
N ASP A 254 25.92 12.29 -7.96
CA ASP A 254 25.73 12.61 -9.37
C ASP A 254 24.59 11.83 -10.06
N LYS A 255 24.14 10.75 -9.43
CA LYS A 255 22.99 9.97 -9.91
C LYS A 255 21.62 10.56 -9.51
N ALA A 256 21.59 11.44 -8.49
CA ALA A 256 20.41 12.23 -8.16
C ALA A 256 20.28 13.37 -9.18
N LYS A 257 19.12 13.47 -9.80
CA LYS A 257 18.83 14.51 -10.81
C LYS A 257 18.29 15.81 -10.21
N ASP A 258 17.72 15.71 -9.02
CA ASP A 258 17.22 16.81 -8.22
C ASP A 258 18.02 16.87 -6.91
N PRO A 259 18.46 18.06 -6.43
CA PRO A 259 19.11 18.18 -5.13
C PRO A 259 18.30 17.66 -3.93
N ALA A 260 16.99 17.60 -4.06
CA ALA A 260 16.08 17.02 -3.06
C ALA A 260 16.02 15.48 -3.10
N GLU A 261 16.57 14.84 -4.13
CA GLU A 261 16.62 13.38 -4.22
C GLU A 261 17.69 12.80 -3.27
N LEU A 262 17.37 11.67 -2.66
CA LEU A 262 18.35 10.90 -1.92
C LEU A 262 19.42 10.34 -2.88
N PRO A 263 20.72 10.27 -2.47
CA PRO A 263 21.76 9.73 -3.32
C PRO A 263 21.63 8.22 -3.48
N VAL A 264 22.26 7.67 -4.51
CA VAL A 264 22.52 6.24 -4.59
C VAL A 264 23.72 5.90 -3.71
N VAL A 265 23.53 4.99 -2.76
CA VAL A 265 24.61 4.43 -1.94
C VAL A 265 24.87 3.01 -2.40
N GLU A 266 26.11 2.71 -2.76
CA GLU A 266 26.56 1.41 -3.23
C GLU A 266 27.46 0.76 -2.17
N LEU A 267 27.23 -0.52 -1.92
CA LEU A 267 28.04 -1.36 -1.06
C LEU A 267 28.85 -2.33 -1.91
N GLU A 268 30.19 -2.27 -1.81
CA GLU A 268 31.10 -3.24 -2.39
C GLU A 268 31.62 -4.16 -1.29
N LEU A 269 31.59 -5.47 -1.55
CA LEU A 269 32.05 -6.51 -0.65
C LEU A 269 33.18 -7.29 -1.28
N ALA A 270 34.39 -7.28 -0.66
CA ALA A 270 35.60 -7.91 -1.20
C ALA A 270 35.41 -9.41 -1.49
N ALA A 271 34.72 -10.14 -0.61
CA ALA A 271 34.39 -11.55 -0.79
C ALA A 271 33.17 -11.81 -1.73
N GLY A 272 32.48 -10.74 -2.15
CA GLY A 272 31.24 -10.80 -2.91
C GLY A 272 30.01 -11.20 -2.07
N PHE A 273 28.84 -10.84 -2.60
CA PHE A 273 27.53 -11.24 -2.07
C PHE A 273 27.17 -12.64 -2.55
N ARG A 274 26.70 -13.48 -1.64
CA ARG A 274 26.25 -14.85 -1.93
C ARG A 274 24.73 -14.86 -2.11
N ARG A 275 24.26 -15.57 -3.13
CA ARG A 275 22.81 -15.72 -3.38
C ARG A 275 22.05 -16.33 -2.21
N GLY A 276 20.90 -15.74 -1.88
CA GLY A 276 20.02 -16.17 -0.80
C GLY A 276 20.50 -15.81 0.61
N TYR A 277 21.66 -15.16 0.78
CA TYR A 277 22.12 -14.67 2.06
C TYR A 277 21.54 -13.27 2.36
N LEU A 278 21.32 -13.01 3.63
CA LEU A 278 20.86 -11.72 4.15
C LEU A 278 22.08 -10.93 4.62
N TYR A 279 22.33 -9.78 4.04
CA TYR A 279 23.36 -8.84 4.46
C TYR A 279 22.69 -7.61 5.07
N GLU A 280 23.07 -7.24 6.29
CA GLU A 280 22.49 -6.14 7.02
C GLU A 280 23.54 -5.08 7.28
N LEU A 281 23.35 -3.90 6.66
CA LEU A 281 24.20 -2.73 6.76
C LEU A 281 23.57 -1.71 7.68
N ILE A 282 24.34 -1.18 8.64
CA ILE A 282 23.92 -0.11 9.55
C ILE A 282 24.98 0.99 9.52
N TYR A 283 24.54 2.24 9.37
CA TYR A 283 25.41 3.40 9.44
C TYR A 283 24.67 4.62 10.00
N GLU A 284 25.42 5.62 10.46
CA GLU A 284 24.87 6.93 10.80
C GLU A 284 24.65 7.72 9.52
N ALA A 285 23.38 8.13 9.31
CA ALA A 285 22.93 8.95 8.18
C ALA A 285 22.62 10.38 8.63
N GLN A 286 22.49 11.28 7.65
CA GLN A 286 22.09 12.67 7.83
C GLN A 286 20.95 13.05 6.89
N ASP A 287 20.35 14.23 7.12
CA ASP A 287 19.36 14.88 6.26
C ASP A 287 18.07 14.04 6.12
N PRO A 288 17.35 13.71 7.23
CA PRO A 288 16.14 12.93 7.16
C PRO A 288 15.03 13.70 6.44
N LEU A 289 14.36 13.06 5.49
CA LEU A 289 13.17 13.59 4.85
C LEU A 289 12.00 13.62 5.86
N VAL A 290 11.23 14.70 5.86
CA VAL A 290 9.91 14.77 6.52
C VAL A 290 8.92 13.99 5.67
N HIS A 291 9.15 12.67 5.58
CA HIS A 291 8.42 11.82 4.63
C HIS A 291 6.91 11.74 4.93
N GLY A 292 6.49 11.95 6.19
CA GLY A 292 5.08 11.94 6.59
C GLY A 292 4.19 12.95 5.84
N VAL A 293 4.76 13.95 5.14
CA VAL A 293 4.00 14.84 4.24
C VAL A 293 3.35 14.08 3.07
N CYS A 294 3.77 12.85 2.80
CA CYS A 294 3.13 11.97 1.83
C CYS A 294 1.64 11.74 2.09
N PHE A 295 1.23 11.69 3.35
CA PHE A 295 -0.18 11.57 3.73
C PHE A 295 -0.94 12.88 3.52
N ALA A 296 -0.32 14.01 3.85
CA ALA A 296 -0.89 15.33 3.62
C ALA A 296 -1.04 15.62 2.13
N SER A 297 -0.04 15.27 1.28
CA SER A 297 -0.12 15.45 -0.18
C SER A 297 -1.34 14.76 -0.79
N VAL A 298 -1.62 13.52 -0.39
CA VAL A 298 -2.78 12.77 -0.89
C VAL A 298 -4.09 13.35 -0.34
N ARG A 299 -4.15 13.66 0.96
CA ARG A 299 -5.28 14.31 1.61
C ARG A 299 -5.70 15.59 0.88
N ASP A 300 -4.73 16.49 0.71
CA ASP A 300 -4.98 17.84 0.20
C ASP A 300 -5.26 17.82 -1.30
N LEU A 301 -4.58 16.95 -2.08
CA LEU A 301 -4.90 16.74 -3.49
C LEU A 301 -6.35 16.30 -3.69
N ILE A 302 -6.79 15.25 -3.00
CA ILE A 302 -8.15 14.72 -3.14
C ILE A 302 -9.18 15.76 -2.70
N THR A 303 -8.90 16.47 -1.60
CA THR A 303 -9.72 17.59 -1.13
C THR A 303 -9.83 18.69 -2.21
N ALA A 304 -8.71 19.12 -2.80
CA ALA A 304 -8.69 20.14 -3.84
C ALA A 304 -9.47 19.72 -5.08
N LEU A 305 -9.36 18.47 -5.52
CA LEU A 305 -10.11 17.95 -6.66
C LEU A 305 -11.63 17.88 -6.39
N LYS A 306 -12.05 17.37 -5.22
CA LYS A 306 -13.48 17.31 -4.82
C LYS A 306 -14.13 18.69 -4.67
N HIS A 307 -13.39 19.64 -4.11
CA HIS A 307 -13.92 20.97 -3.78
C HIS A 307 -13.53 22.07 -4.76
N ARG A 308 -12.83 21.71 -5.86
CA ARG A 308 -12.41 22.65 -6.93
C ARG A 308 -11.48 23.74 -6.42
N GLU A 309 -10.61 23.42 -5.48
CA GLU A 309 -9.66 24.30 -4.84
C GLU A 309 -8.28 24.24 -5.54
N GLY A 310 -7.40 25.21 -5.27
CA GLY A 310 -6.06 25.32 -5.85
C GLY A 310 -6.00 26.04 -7.19
N GLU A 311 -4.98 26.91 -7.34
CA GLU A 311 -4.74 27.64 -8.57
C GLU A 311 -4.41 26.68 -9.72
N GLY A 312 -5.04 26.84 -10.87
CA GLY A 312 -4.78 26.00 -12.05
C GLY A 312 -5.32 24.57 -11.98
N ASN A 313 -6.26 24.28 -11.06
CA ASN A 313 -6.88 22.96 -10.93
C ASN A 313 -7.47 22.50 -12.29
N PRO A 314 -6.97 21.41 -12.90
CA PRO A 314 -7.30 21.02 -14.26
C PRO A 314 -8.72 20.49 -14.44
N LEU A 315 -9.43 20.17 -13.34
CA LEU A 315 -10.76 19.56 -13.33
C LEU A 315 -11.88 20.55 -12.98
N THR A 316 -11.63 21.86 -13.09
CA THR A 316 -12.60 22.92 -12.81
C THR A 316 -13.37 23.41 -14.03
N VAL A 317 -13.25 22.75 -15.17
CA VAL A 317 -13.92 23.13 -16.40
C VAL A 317 -15.42 22.78 -16.32
N GLY A 318 -16.30 23.74 -16.65
CA GLY A 318 -17.74 23.57 -16.56
C GLY A 318 -18.29 23.46 -15.14
N ASP A 319 -19.52 22.91 -14.98
CA ASP A 319 -20.19 22.78 -13.69
C ASP A 319 -20.10 21.37 -13.07
N ALA A 320 -19.49 20.42 -13.79
CA ALA A 320 -19.32 19.06 -13.30
C ALA A 320 -18.48 19.01 -12.02
N ARG A 321 -18.89 18.18 -11.09
CA ARG A 321 -18.22 18.02 -9.78
C ARG A 321 -17.83 16.58 -9.54
N LEU A 322 -16.72 16.42 -8.84
CA LEU A 322 -16.27 15.14 -8.30
C LEU A 322 -16.75 15.08 -6.84
N GLU A 323 -17.83 14.34 -6.60
CA GLU A 323 -18.50 14.30 -5.29
C GLU A 323 -17.94 13.21 -4.39
N LEU A 324 -17.43 12.13 -4.99
CA LEU A 324 -16.91 10.96 -4.29
C LEU A 324 -15.42 10.73 -4.61
N ALA A 325 -14.72 10.13 -3.67
CA ALA A 325 -13.35 9.71 -3.88
C ALA A 325 -13.11 8.29 -3.34
N TYR A 326 -12.51 7.44 -4.18
CA TYR A 326 -12.10 6.08 -3.83
C TYR A 326 -10.60 5.96 -3.89
N GLY A 327 -9.99 5.39 -2.84
CA GLY A 327 -8.55 5.10 -2.80
C GLY A 327 -8.29 3.62 -3.01
N PHE A 328 -7.42 3.30 -3.96
CA PHE A 328 -6.92 1.95 -4.22
C PHE A 328 -5.42 1.93 -3.99
N GLY A 329 -4.88 0.85 -3.43
CA GLY A 329 -3.44 0.71 -3.25
C GLY A 329 -3.03 -0.75 -3.16
N VAL A 330 -2.00 -1.12 -3.91
CA VAL A 330 -1.48 -2.49 -3.99
C VAL A 330 -0.25 -2.64 -3.12
N SER A 331 -0.18 -3.64 -2.25
CA SER A 331 1.02 -4.00 -1.50
C SER A 331 1.50 -2.88 -0.57
N GLN A 332 2.65 -2.27 -0.83
CA GLN A 332 3.16 -1.08 -0.13
C GLN A 332 2.10 0.03 -0.08
N SER A 333 1.45 0.29 -1.20
CA SER A 333 0.40 1.31 -1.31
C SER A 333 -0.89 0.90 -0.58
N GLY A 334 -1.17 -0.39 -0.47
CA GLY A 334 -2.23 -0.91 0.41
C GLY A 334 -1.92 -0.65 1.89
N ARG A 335 -0.64 -0.83 2.30
CA ARG A 335 -0.19 -0.44 3.66
C ARG A 335 -0.22 1.07 3.87
N PHE A 336 0.09 1.86 2.83
CA PHE A 336 -0.08 3.31 2.86
C PHE A 336 -1.51 3.69 3.23
N LEU A 337 -2.53 3.14 2.56
CA LEU A 337 -3.94 3.39 2.88
C LEU A 337 -4.32 2.96 4.30
N ARG A 338 -3.78 1.84 4.79
CA ARG A 338 -4.01 1.39 6.17
C ARG A 338 -3.40 2.37 7.18
N GLU A 339 -2.17 2.81 6.95
CA GLU A 339 -1.50 3.77 7.85
C GLU A 339 -2.10 5.17 7.76
N TYR A 340 -2.53 5.59 6.57
CA TYR A 340 -3.29 6.82 6.34
C TYR A 340 -4.54 6.89 7.24
N LEU A 341 -5.32 5.81 7.28
CA LEU A 341 -6.47 5.70 8.20
C LEU A 341 -6.05 5.69 9.67
N HIS A 342 -5.06 4.87 10.00
CA HIS A 342 -4.57 4.73 11.37
C HIS A 342 -4.08 6.05 11.96
N GLN A 343 -3.42 6.88 11.15
CA GLN A 343 -2.94 8.19 11.56
C GLN A 343 -3.98 9.31 11.44
N GLY A 344 -5.18 9.04 10.88
CA GLY A 344 -6.32 9.96 10.87
C GLY A 344 -6.33 10.95 9.70
N PHE A 345 -5.58 10.71 8.63
CA PHE A 345 -5.48 11.63 7.49
C PHE A 345 -6.75 11.68 6.59
N ASN A 346 -7.78 10.87 6.85
CA ASN A 346 -9.04 10.98 6.13
C ASN A 346 -9.90 12.18 6.57
N GLU A 347 -9.37 13.04 7.40
CA GLU A 347 -9.89 14.34 7.78
C GLU A 347 -9.00 15.44 7.19
N ASP A 348 -9.58 16.36 6.41
CA ASP A 348 -8.85 17.55 5.95
C ASP A 348 -8.79 18.65 7.02
N GLU A 349 -8.08 19.75 6.76
CA GLU A 349 -7.94 20.85 7.73
C GLU A 349 -9.26 21.56 8.07
N ARG A 350 -10.30 21.39 7.25
CA ARG A 350 -11.65 21.94 7.48
C ARG A 350 -12.61 20.94 8.12
N GLY A 351 -12.12 19.74 8.50
CA GLY A 351 -12.91 18.69 9.11
C GLY A 351 -13.77 17.91 8.10
N ARG A 352 -13.49 17.99 6.79
CA ARG A 352 -14.22 17.29 5.74
C ARG A 352 -13.63 15.89 5.51
N THR A 353 -14.48 14.96 5.08
CA THR A 353 -14.06 13.61 4.69
C THR A 353 -13.35 13.65 3.34
N VAL A 354 -12.15 13.06 3.27
CA VAL A 354 -11.33 12.99 2.06
C VAL A 354 -11.81 11.86 1.15
N PHE A 355 -11.59 10.61 1.55
CA PHE A 355 -12.06 9.43 0.83
C PHE A 355 -13.37 8.92 1.41
N ASP A 356 -14.30 8.59 0.52
CA ASP A 356 -15.57 7.96 0.85
C ASP A 356 -15.45 6.44 0.90
N GLY A 357 -14.56 5.87 0.08
CA GLY A 357 -14.26 4.44 0.01
C GLY A 357 -12.78 4.13 -0.17
N LEU A 358 -12.29 3.05 0.44
CA LEU A 358 -10.91 2.60 0.31
C LEU A 358 -10.82 1.10 0.01
N MET A 359 -9.90 0.73 -0.88
CA MET A 359 -9.55 -0.64 -1.24
C MET A 359 -8.05 -0.93 -0.99
N PRO A 360 -7.62 -1.13 0.25
CA PRO A 360 -6.28 -1.66 0.51
C PRO A 360 -6.18 -3.10 -0.02
N HIS A 361 -5.36 -3.30 -1.05
CA HIS A 361 -5.20 -4.59 -1.73
C HIS A 361 -3.83 -5.19 -1.42
N VAL A 362 -3.79 -6.47 -1.04
CA VAL A 362 -2.60 -7.27 -0.71
C VAL A 362 -1.62 -6.56 0.24
N ALA A 363 -2.17 -5.85 1.21
CA ALA A 363 -1.39 -5.13 2.21
C ALA A 363 -0.78 -6.05 3.28
N GLY A 364 -1.45 -7.17 3.58
CA GLY A 364 -1.16 -8.01 4.74
C GLY A 364 -1.51 -7.33 6.06
N GLY A 365 -1.02 -7.86 7.18
CA GLY A 365 -1.31 -7.35 8.53
C GLY A 365 -0.58 -6.06 8.90
N GLY A 366 0.54 -5.76 8.25
CA GLY A 366 1.41 -4.65 8.62
C GLY A 366 0.92 -3.25 8.23
N LEU A 367 1.65 -2.27 8.71
CA LEU A 367 1.59 -0.86 8.36
C LEU A 367 2.77 -0.52 7.41
N GLY A 368 3.29 0.71 7.45
CA GLY A 368 4.41 1.13 6.63
C GLY A 368 5.55 1.77 7.43
N SER A 369 6.64 2.05 6.75
CA SER A 369 7.77 2.82 7.25
C SER A 369 7.72 4.22 6.63
N PHE A 370 6.56 4.92 6.78
CA PHE A 370 6.25 6.13 6.03
C PHE A 370 6.39 7.41 6.86
N ASN A 371 6.18 7.36 8.18
CA ASN A 371 6.13 8.53 9.03
C ASN A 371 6.91 8.32 10.32
N HIS A 372 8.20 8.37 10.21
CA HIS A 372 9.17 8.39 11.31
C HIS A 372 10.46 9.03 10.81
N ARG A 373 11.37 9.45 11.72
CA ARG A 373 12.65 10.02 11.33
C ARG A 373 13.49 8.98 10.58
N PHE A 374 14.05 9.34 9.43
CA PHE A 374 14.67 8.41 8.46
C PHE A 374 13.69 7.34 7.99
N ALA A 375 12.47 7.75 7.63
CA ALA A 375 11.46 6.85 7.08
C ALA A 375 11.98 6.16 5.81
N GLN A 376 11.68 4.86 5.67
CA GLN A 376 12.12 4.03 4.56
C GLN A 376 10.90 3.35 3.91
N PRO A 377 10.12 4.06 3.07
CA PRO A 377 8.90 3.54 2.47
C PRO A 377 9.11 2.22 1.73
N THR A 378 10.27 2.04 1.11
CA THR A 378 10.62 0.82 0.36
C THR A 378 10.82 -0.39 1.26
N ALA A 379 11.16 -0.19 2.54
CA ALA A 379 11.30 -1.29 3.49
C ALA A 379 9.95 -1.98 3.75
N TYR A 380 9.96 -3.29 3.71
CA TYR A 380 8.80 -4.15 3.98
C TYR A 380 9.28 -5.44 4.64
N SER A 381 8.38 -6.13 5.31
CA SER A 381 8.73 -7.39 5.95
C SER A 381 8.14 -8.55 5.16
N THR A 382 8.98 -9.54 4.87
CA THR A 382 8.57 -10.85 4.35
C THR A 382 9.22 -11.96 5.19
N GLN A 383 8.89 -13.19 4.90
CA GLN A 383 9.39 -14.32 5.68
C GLN A 383 10.91 -14.46 5.60
N HIS A 384 11.51 -14.31 4.39
CA HIS A 384 12.95 -14.52 4.20
C HIS A 384 13.76 -13.24 4.39
N ASN A 385 13.32 -12.13 3.83
CA ASN A 385 14.06 -10.87 3.83
C ASN A 385 13.26 -9.70 4.39
N MET A 386 13.93 -8.62 4.73
CA MET A 386 13.35 -7.40 5.30
C MET A 386 12.57 -7.66 6.60
N SER A 387 13.08 -8.56 7.45
CA SER A 387 12.49 -8.84 8.77
C SER A 387 12.86 -7.78 9.81
N ASP A 388 12.05 -7.68 10.87
CA ASP A 388 12.26 -6.76 12.00
C ASP A 388 12.27 -5.28 11.58
N TRP A 389 11.34 -4.88 10.73
CA TRP A 389 11.15 -3.50 10.31
C TRP A 389 9.89 -2.87 10.94
N PRO A 390 9.82 -1.53 11.09
CA PRO A 390 8.67 -0.84 11.66
C PRO A 390 7.29 -1.18 11.04
N PRO A 391 7.15 -1.59 9.78
CA PRO A 391 5.87 -2.04 9.22
C PRO A 391 5.17 -3.16 9.99
N ASP A 392 5.91 -4.05 10.64
CA ASP A 392 5.34 -5.20 11.34
C ASP A 392 4.91 -4.88 12.78
N ARG A 393 4.37 -3.69 13.03
CA ARG A 393 3.89 -3.24 14.33
C ARG A 393 2.38 -3.31 14.47
N PHE A 394 1.91 -3.47 15.71
CA PHE A 394 0.52 -3.24 16.10
C PHE A 394 0.11 -1.76 15.85
N PRO A 395 -1.18 -1.49 15.44
CA PRO A 395 -2.31 -2.40 15.30
C PRO A 395 -2.34 -3.10 13.92
N PHE A 396 -2.86 -4.33 13.91
CA PHE A 396 -2.99 -5.13 12.70
C PHE A 396 -4.42 -5.14 12.14
N ALA A 397 -5.44 -5.12 13.00
CA ALA A 397 -6.84 -5.22 12.63
C ALA A 397 -7.53 -3.84 12.56
N TYR A 398 -8.68 -3.82 11.89
CA TYR A 398 -9.56 -2.64 11.85
C TYR A 398 -10.33 -2.43 13.15
N GLU A 399 -10.55 -3.51 13.92
CA GLU A 399 -11.09 -3.49 15.27
C GLU A 399 -10.08 -2.83 16.23
N THR A 400 -10.57 -2.07 17.22
CA THR A 400 -9.75 -1.62 18.34
C THR A 400 -9.51 -2.80 19.29
N GLN A 401 -8.25 -3.17 19.49
CA GLN A 401 -7.82 -4.30 20.30
C GLN A 401 -6.75 -3.85 21.30
N THR A 402 -6.57 -4.65 22.37
CA THR A 402 -5.41 -4.50 23.27
C THR A 402 -4.37 -5.54 22.91
N ASP A 403 -3.16 -5.09 22.56
CA ASP A 403 -2.02 -5.94 22.32
C ASP A 403 -1.49 -6.53 23.65
N PRO A 404 -1.52 -7.84 23.83
CA PRO A 404 -1.07 -8.46 25.11
C PRO A 404 0.44 -8.39 25.33
N LEU A 405 1.24 -8.12 24.28
CA LEU A 405 2.69 -7.99 24.38
C LEU A 405 3.11 -6.58 24.82
N SER A 406 2.56 -5.55 24.19
CA SER A 406 2.89 -4.15 24.48
C SER A 406 1.94 -3.45 25.43
N GLN A 407 0.79 -4.05 25.74
CA GLN A 407 -0.32 -3.47 26.53
C GLN A 407 -0.93 -2.20 25.89
N GLN A 408 -0.64 -1.93 24.63
CA GLN A 408 -1.25 -0.84 23.89
C GLN A 408 -2.65 -1.21 23.41
N THR A 409 -3.58 -0.24 23.46
CA THR A 409 -4.93 -0.39 22.92
C THR A 409 -5.09 0.51 21.71
N ASP A 410 -5.25 -0.07 20.51
CA ASP A 410 -5.35 0.67 19.24
C ASP A 410 -6.08 -0.16 18.16
N GLY A 411 -6.39 0.48 17.03
CA GLY A 411 -7.02 -0.12 15.84
C GLY A 411 -6.97 0.82 14.65
N ILE A 412 -6.94 0.25 13.45
CA ILE A 412 -6.79 1.04 12.20
C ILE A 412 -7.86 2.12 12.05
N MET A 413 -9.10 1.84 12.47
CA MET A 413 -10.22 2.77 12.33
C MET A 413 -10.40 3.73 13.50
N GLN A 414 -9.61 3.60 14.58
CA GLN A 414 -9.89 4.30 15.84
C GLN A 414 -9.91 5.83 15.70
N ARG A 415 -8.95 6.42 14.97
CA ARG A 415 -8.84 7.89 14.82
C ARG A 415 -9.90 8.46 13.91
N VAL A 416 -10.10 7.86 12.73
CA VAL A 416 -11.10 8.33 11.76
C VAL A 416 -12.54 8.14 12.26
N ALA A 417 -12.78 7.18 13.14
CA ALA A 417 -14.08 7.02 13.82
C ALA A 417 -14.34 8.17 14.80
N LYS A 418 -13.33 8.62 15.55
CA LYS A 418 -13.43 9.75 16.49
C LYS A 418 -13.73 11.08 15.77
N THR A 419 -13.15 11.30 14.59
CA THR A 419 -13.36 12.51 13.78
C THR A 419 -14.60 12.43 12.90
N LYS A 420 -15.28 11.27 12.84
CA LYS A 420 -16.43 10.98 11.98
C LYS A 420 -16.11 11.06 10.48
N THR A 421 -14.86 10.82 10.12
CA THR A 421 -14.38 10.77 8.72
C THR A 421 -14.03 9.35 8.28
N ALA A 422 -14.59 8.34 8.94
CA ALA A 422 -14.34 6.94 8.64
C ALA A 422 -14.95 6.54 7.29
N PRO A 423 -14.16 6.15 6.29
CA PRO A 423 -14.65 5.71 4.98
C PRO A 423 -15.24 4.31 5.04
N LYS A 424 -15.90 3.89 3.96
CA LYS A 424 -16.19 2.47 3.71
C LYS A 424 -14.91 1.78 3.24
N VAL A 425 -14.60 0.61 3.78
CA VAL A 425 -13.34 -0.09 3.49
C VAL A 425 -13.62 -1.49 2.97
N MET A 426 -13.02 -1.85 1.84
CA MET A 426 -12.93 -3.21 1.32
C MET A 426 -11.46 -3.65 1.31
N HIS A 427 -11.02 -4.30 2.39
CA HIS A 427 -9.68 -4.87 2.46
C HIS A 427 -9.66 -6.17 1.68
N THR A 428 -8.78 -6.25 0.67
CA THR A 428 -8.61 -7.45 -0.14
C THR A 428 -7.18 -7.97 -0.03
N GLN A 429 -7.03 -9.29 0.07
CA GLN A 429 -5.71 -9.92 0.13
C GLN A 429 -5.69 -11.26 -0.59
N SER A 430 -4.54 -11.68 -1.10
CA SER A 430 -4.33 -12.99 -1.69
C SER A 430 -3.97 -14.03 -0.63
N ALA A 431 -3.92 -15.29 -1.01
CA ALA A 431 -3.45 -16.35 -0.13
C ALA A 431 -1.97 -16.17 0.26
N ALA A 432 -1.16 -15.48 -0.56
CA ALA A 432 0.25 -15.24 -0.26
C ALA A 432 0.47 -14.34 0.95
N GLU A 433 -0.46 -13.42 1.27
CA GLU A 433 -0.33 -12.54 2.43
C GLU A 433 -0.37 -13.31 3.75
N TYR A 434 -1.07 -14.45 3.80
CA TYR A 434 -1.08 -15.31 4.99
C TYR A 434 0.31 -15.87 5.30
N TRP A 435 1.09 -16.18 4.27
CA TRP A 435 2.41 -16.79 4.39
C TRP A 435 3.54 -15.77 4.49
N SER A 436 3.44 -14.70 3.71
CA SER A 436 4.54 -13.75 3.54
C SER A 436 4.35 -12.43 4.30
N ARG A 437 3.11 -12.07 4.69
CA ARG A 437 2.76 -10.74 5.20
C ARG A 437 1.83 -10.75 6.43
N ALA A 438 1.81 -11.86 7.19
CA ALA A 438 0.99 -12.01 8.40
C ALA A 438 -0.50 -11.66 8.18
N GLY A 439 -1.06 -12.07 7.03
CA GLY A 439 -2.41 -11.67 6.58
C GLY A 439 -3.53 -12.06 7.53
N SER A 440 -3.39 -13.12 8.33
CA SER A 440 -4.39 -13.51 9.34
C SER A 440 -4.62 -12.43 10.41
N LEU A 441 -3.59 -11.66 10.77
CA LEU A 441 -3.69 -10.61 11.79
C LEU A 441 -4.63 -9.46 11.41
N VAL A 442 -5.00 -9.32 10.13
CA VAL A 442 -6.02 -8.35 9.68
C VAL A 442 -7.39 -8.63 10.31
N HIS A 443 -7.67 -9.90 10.57
CA HIS A 443 -8.99 -10.38 11.01
C HIS A 443 -8.94 -11.35 12.21
N THR A 444 -7.84 -11.34 12.95
CA THR A 444 -7.73 -12.01 14.26
C THR A 444 -7.24 -11.03 15.33
N ASP A 445 -7.27 -11.46 16.58
CA ASP A 445 -6.50 -10.80 17.63
C ASP A 445 -4.99 -11.03 17.44
N PRO A 446 -4.10 -10.25 18.08
CA PRO A 446 -2.65 -10.34 17.89
C PRO A 446 -2.05 -11.72 18.21
N MET A 447 -2.73 -12.53 19.06
CA MET A 447 -2.28 -13.86 19.43
C MET A 447 -2.97 -15.00 18.67
N GLY A 448 -3.79 -14.68 17.64
CA GLY A 448 -4.49 -15.67 16.84
C GLY A 448 -5.38 -16.60 17.67
N SER A 449 -6.03 -16.08 18.71
CA SER A 449 -6.88 -16.84 19.62
C SER A 449 -8.37 -16.68 19.35
N ARG A 450 -8.78 -15.61 18.69
CA ARG A 450 -10.16 -15.31 18.27
C ARG A 450 -10.18 -14.55 16.96
N ASP A 451 -11.31 -14.61 16.26
CA ASP A 451 -11.58 -13.73 15.14
C ASP A 451 -11.77 -12.27 15.61
N ALA A 452 -11.28 -11.31 14.84
CA ALA A 452 -11.56 -9.90 15.06
C ALA A 452 -12.99 -9.55 14.58
N SER A 453 -13.58 -8.54 15.20
CA SER A 453 -14.89 -7.99 14.84
C SER A 453 -14.71 -6.62 14.18
N PRO A 454 -14.53 -6.57 12.85
CA PRO A 454 -14.34 -5.30 12.15
C PRO A 454 -15.58 -4.41 12.25
N PRO A 455 -15.44 -3.08 12.23
CA PRO A 455 -16.56 -2.15 12.18
C PRO A 455 -17.49 -2.41 10.98
N THR A 456 -18.76 -1.98 11.09
CA THR A 456 -19.81 -2.25 10.08
C THR A 456 -19.50 -1.66 8.70
N ASN A 457 -18.67 -0.61 8.63
CA ASN A 457 -18.16 0.00 7.41
C ASN A 457 -16.89 -0.64 6.85
N VAL A 458 -16.51 -1.85 7.32
CA VAL A 458 -15.36 -2.61 6.84
C VAL A 458 -15.81 -3.97 6.31
N ARG A 459 -15.28 -4.37 5.16
CA ARG A 459 -15.37 -5.72 4.59
C ARG A 459 -13.97 -6.25 4.30
N ILE A 460 -13.78 -7.56 4.50
CA ILE A 460 -12.49 -8.24 4.29
C ILE A 460 -12.72 -9.42 3.36
N TYR A 461 -11.93 -9.50 2.28
CA TYR A 461 -12.00 -10.56 1.29
C TYR A 461 -10.61 -11.16 1.08
N ALA A 462 -10.48 -12.47 1.32
CA ALA A 462 -9.28 -13.24 1.04
C ALA A 462 -9.45 -14.04 -0.25
N PHE A 463 -8.67 -13.73 -1.28
CA PHE A 463 -8.70 -14.45 -2.55
C PHE A 463 -7.96 -15.78 -2.41
N GLY A 464 -8.73 -16.87 -2.27
CA GLY A 464 -8.19 -18.21 -2.07
C GLY A 464 -7.36 -18.70 -3.24
N GLY A 465 -6.28 -19.44 -2.95
CA GLY A 465 -5.45 -20.06 -3.98
C GLY A 465 -4.80 -19.06 -4.94
N THR A 466 -4.44 -17.86 -4.48
CA THR A 466 -3.80 -16.84 -5.33
C THR A 466 -2.48 -16.38 -4.72
N GLN A 467 -1.58 -15.89 -5.56
CA GLN A 467 -0.37 -15.21 -5.12
C GLN A 467 -0.55 -13.68 -5.13
N HIS A 468 0.42 -12.95 -4.61
CA HIS A 468 0.40 -11.49 -4.44
C HIS A 468 0.00 -10.71 -5.71
N GLY A 469 0.54 -11.07 -6.84
CA GLY A 469 0.15 -10.55 -8.15
C GLY A 469 -0.04 -11.71 -9.13
N PRO A 470 -1.11 -11.70 -9.97
CA PRO A 470 -1.33 -12.77 -10.95
C PRO A 470 -0.13 -12.95 -11.86
N SER A 471 0.33 -14.19 -12.05
CA SER A 471 1.37 -14.51 -13.03
C SER A 471 0.79 -14.84 -14.40
N SER A 472 1.66 -14.91 -15.41
CA SER A 472 1.27 -15.29 -16.76
C SER A 472 0.90 -16.78 -16.84
N PHE A 473 0.17 -17.14 -17.89
CA PHE A 473 -0.04 -18.52 -18.29
C PHE A 473 0.51 -18.72 -19.73
N PRO A 474 1.19 -19.83 -20.06
CA PRO A 474 1.54 -20.94 -19.16
C PRO A 474 2.47 -20.53 -18.03
N PRO A 475 2.32 -21.14 -16.82
CA PRO A 475 3.12 -20.77 -15.68
C PRO A 475 4.59 -21.21 -15.86
N SER A 476 5.51 -20.34 -15.42
CA SER A 476 6.95 -20.66 -15.37
C SER A 476 7.37 -21.02 -13.95
N GLN A 477 8.47 -21.73 -13.81
CA GLN A 477 9.00 -22.08 -12.48
C GLN A 477 9.55 -20.85 -11.73
N GLY A 478 10.16 -19.90 -12.45
CA GLY A 478 10.74 -18.70 -11.83
C GLY A 478 11.80 -19.06 -10.78
N LYS A 479 11.69 -18.48 -9.60
CA LYS A 479 12.59 -18.73 -8.45
C LYS A 479 12.08 -19.84 -7.52
N GLY A 480 10.93 -20.41 -7.81
CA GLY A 480 10.26 -21.41 -6.97
C GLY A 480 10.69 -22.83 -7.24
N GLN A 481 10.44 -23.75 -6.31
CA GLN A 481 10.52 -25.20 -6.54
C GLN A 481 9.38 -25.67 -7.43
N GLU A 482 8.20 -25.05 -7.30
CA GLU A 482 7.01 -25.33 -8.09
C GLU A 482 6.77 -24.23 -9.14
N LEU A 483 5.90 -24.49 -10.11
CA LEU A 483 5.45 -23.49 -11.08
C LEU A 483 4.75 -22.34 -10.37
N ALA A 484 4.95 -21.10 -10.86
CA ALA A 484 4.33 -19.91 -10.30
C ALA A 484 2.79 -19.93 -10.46
N ASN A 485 2.07 -19.44 -9.47
CA ASN A 485 0.62 -19.48 -9.42
C ASN A 485 -0.03 -18.48 -10.41
N PRO A 486 -0.76 -18.92 -11.46
CA PRO A 486 -1.41 -18.06 -12.44
C PRO A 486 -2.85 -17.67 -12.07
N GLY A 487 -3.30 -17.92 -10.83
CA GLY A 487 -4.65 -17.58 -10.38
C GLY A 487 -4.93 -16.07 -10.50
N ASP A 488 -6.06 -15.73 -11.14
CA ASP A 488 -6.37 -14.35 -11.50
C ASP A 488 -7.62 -13.83 -10.75
N TYR A 489 -7.40 -12.98 -9.76
CA TYR A 489 -8.44 -12.37 -8.95
C TYR A 489 -8.92 -10.99 -9.47
N ARG A 490 -8.38 -10.48 -10.58
CA ARG A 490 -8.75 -9.15 -11.12
C ARG A 490 -10.23 -9.02 -11.45
N PRO A 491 -10.92 -10.06 -12.00
CA PRO A 491 -12.37 -9.99 -12.17
C PRO A 491 -13.13 -9.76 -10.85
N LEU A 492 -12.65 -10.34 -9.73
CA LEU A 492 -13.25 -10.13 -8.41
C LEU A 492 -13.04 -8.70 -7.91
N LEU A 493 -11.89 -8.08 -8.20
CA LEU A 493 -11.64 -6.68 -7.86
C LEU A 493 -12.63 -5.74 -8.58
N ARG A 494 -12.98 -6.01 -9.85
CA ARG A 494 -13.99 -5.24 -10.58
C ARG A 494 -15.37 -5.35 -9.93
N GLY A 495 -15.81 -6.56 -9.61
CA GLY A 495 -17.07 -6.78 -8.89
C GLY A 495 -17.10 -6.07 -7.54
N LEU A 496 -16.00 -6.11 -6.79
CA LEU A 496 -15.88 -5.44 -5.49
C LEU A 496 -15.82 -3.91 -5.62
N LEU A 497 -15.18 -3.35 -6.66
CA LEU A 497 -15.18 -1.90 -6.90
C LEU A 497 -16.61 -1.41 -7.22
N THR A 498 -17.34 -2.11 -8.08
CA THR A 498 -18.76 -1.81 -8.36
C THR A 498 -19.61 -1.88 -7.08
N ALA A 499 -19.35 -2.88 -6.23
CA ALA A 499 -20.05 -3.01 -4.94
C ALA A 499 -19.65 -1.90 -3.95
N LEU A 500 -18.41 -1.42 -3.97
CA LEU A 500 -17.94 -0.29 -3.14
C LEU A 500 -18.60 1.03 -3.60
N ASP A 501 -18.67 1.28 -4.90
CA ASP A 501 -19.33 2.47 -5.46
C ASP A 501 -20.79 2.50 -5.05
N ALA A 502 -21.54 1.41 -5.27
CA ALA A 502 -22.94 1.30 -4.85
C ALA A 502 -23.12 1.45 -3.32
N TRP A 503 -22.16 0.96 -2.55
CA TRP A 503 -22.18 1.14 -1.10
C TRP A 503 -21.96 2.59 -0.70
N CYS A 504 -20.98 3.27 -1.30
CA CYS A 504 -20.70 4.67 -0.98
C CYS A 504 -21.79 5.62 -1.48
N ARG A 505 -22.32 5.39 -2.68
CA ARG A 505 -23.28 6.26 -3.35
C ARG A 505 -24.70 6.10 -2.83
N ASP A 506 -25.16 4.85 -2.73
CA ASP A 506 -26.56 4.52 -2.51
C ASP A 506 -26.80 3.74 -1.21
N ASP A 507 -25.77 3.57 -0.38
CA ASP A 507 -25.77 2.75 0.85
C ASP A 507 -26.20 1.28 0.63
N VAL A 508 -26.01 0.78 -0.59
CA VAL A 508 -26.32 -0.62 -0.94
C VAL A 508 -25.30 -1.53 -0.26
N THR A 509 -25.75 -2.32 0.71
CA THR A 509 -24.88 -3.24 1.46
C THR A 509 -24.11 -4.17 0.51
N PRO A 510 -22.76 -4.20 0.56
CA PRO A 510 -21.95 -5.06 -0.29
C PRO A 510 -22.06 -6.53 0.14
N PRO A 511 -21.55 -7.48 -0.68
CA PRO A 511 -21.40 -8.86 -0.26
C PRO A 511 -20.73 -9.00 1.10
N ALA A 512 -21.06 -10.03 1.86
CA ALA A 512 -20.48 -10.28 3.17
C ALA A 512 -18.97 -10.51 3.06
N SER A 513 -18.21 -10.20 4.12
CA SER A 513 -16.80 -10.57 4.22
C SER A 513 -16.61 -12.07 3.97
N CYS A 514 -15.57 -12.42 3.21
CA CYS A 514 -15.24 -13.80 2.90
C CYS A 514 -13.73 -14.02 3.11
N HIS A 515 -13.39 -14.60 4.24
CA HIS A 515 -12.02 -14.92 4.66
C HIS A 515 -12.04 -16.11 5.63
N PRO A 516 -10.95 -16.86 5.79
CA PRO A 516 -10.87 -17.96 6.75
C PRO A 516 -11.09 -17.47 8.17
N ARG A 517 -11.73 -18.28 9.01
CA ARG A 517 -12.10 -17.94 10.39
C ARG A 517 -11.69 -19.04 11.39
N ILE A 518 -11.37 -18.60 12.59
CA ILE A 518 -11.11 -19.50 13.71
C ILE A 518 -12.41 -20.19 14.14
N ASP A 519 -13.50 -19.42 14.24
CA ASP A 519 -14.81 -19.86 14.74
C ASP A 519 -15.43 -21.00 13.91
N ASP A 520 -15.20 -21.05 12.59
CA ASP A 520 -15.71 -22.10 11.70
C ASP A 520 -14.66 -23.16 11.34
N GLY A 521 -13.45 -23.04 11.92
CA GLY A 521 -12.36 -23.99 11.74
C GLY A 521 -11.67 -23.94 10.37
N THR A 522 -11.89 -22.88 9.56
CA THR A 522 -11.22 -22.67 8.28
C THR A 522 -9.89 -21.91 8.40
N LEU A 523 -9.62 -21.29 9.57
CA LEU A 523 -8.34 -20.67 9.92
C LEU A 523 -7.68 -21.46 11.05
N THR A 524 -6.47 -21.98 10.82
CA THR A 524 -5.79 -22.93 11.71
C THR A 524 -4.30 -22.58 11.87
N PRO A 525 -3.59 -23.22 12.82
CA PRO A 525 -2.13 -23.18 12.81
C PRO A 525 -1.58 -23.61 11.43
N TRP A 526 -0.51 -22.95 10.99
CA TRP A 526 0.01 -23.07 9.62
C TRP A 526 0.74 -24.38 9.30
N GLN A 527 1.04 -25.23 10.28
CA GLN A 527 1.71 -26.51 10.08
C GLN A 527 0.85 -27.45 9.22
N GLN A 528 1.49 -28.28 8.38
CA GLN A 528 0.82 -29.19 7.42
C GLN A 528 -0.28 -30.04 8.07
N ALA A 529 -0.01 -30.61 9.23
CA ALA A 529 -0.99 -31.43 9.95
C ALA A 529 -2.26 -30.65 10.36
N SER A 530 -2.14 -29.34 10.63
CA SER A 530 -3.26 -28.49 11.03
C SER A 530 -4.04 -27.95 9.81
N THR A 531 -3.32 -27.56 8.76
CA THR A 531 -3.95 -27.06 7.53
C THR A 531 -4.61 -28.19 6.72
N GLY A 532 -4.17 -29.44 6.91
CA GLY A 532 -4.66 -30.59 6.15
C GLY A 532 -4.15 -30.64 4.70
N PHE A 533 -3.09 -29.91 4.39
CA PHE A 533 -2.49 -29.96 3.03
C PHE A 533 -2.06 -31.38 2.69
N PRO A 534 -2.49 -31.93 1.53
CA PRO A 534 -2.21 -33.31 1.15
C PRO A 534 -0.72 -33.55 0.92
N ALA A 535 -0.26 -34.79 1.19
CA ALA A 535 1.11 -35.21 0.89
C ALA A 535 1.26 -35.49 -0.61
N ILE A 536 1.48 -34.45 -1.41
CA ILE A 536 1.63 -34.54 -2.85
C ILE A 536 3.05 -35.01 -3.16
N PRO A 537 3.24 -36.10 -3.96
CA PRO A 537 4.57 -36.61 -4.31
C PRO A 537 5.45 -35.52 -4.97
N GLY A 538 6.66 -35.38 -4.46
CA GLY A 538 7.64 -34.39 -4.96
C GLY A 538 7.45 -32.96 -4.46
N VAL A 539 6.36 -32.64 -3.78
CA VAL A 539 6.08 -31.29 -3.23
C VAL A 539 6.50 -31.22 -1.76
N ARG A 540 7.26 -30.18 -1.43
CA ARG A 540 7.67 -29.87 -0.05
C ARG A 540 6.74 -28.85 0.54
N TYR A 541 6.22 -29.11 1.74
CA TYR A 541 5.44 -28.13 2.50
C TYR A 541 6.37 -27.19 3.26
N PRO A 542 6.06 -25.88 3.39
CA PRO A 542 6.88 -24.93 4.13
C PRO A 542 6.98 -25.27 5.63
N GLU A 543 8.19 -25.14 6.18
CA GLU A 543 8.46 -25.20 7.63
C GLU A 543 8.63 -23.79 8.24
N VAL A 544 8.31 -22.76 7.47
CA VAL A 544 8.46 -21.34 7.82
C VAL A 544 7.25 -20.53 7.36
N ILE A 545 6.98 -19.44 8.08
CA ILE A 545 5.96 -18.45 7.75
C ILE A 545 6.44 -17.08 8.26
N ASN A 546 5.98 -15.98 7.66
CA ASN A 546 6.28 -14.65 8.19
C ASN A 546 5.53 -14.41 9.50
N GLN A 547 6.27 -14.29 10.57
CA GLN A 547 5.74 -14.05 11.91
C GLN A 547 6.33 -12.77 12.47
N PRO A 548 5.53 -11.68 12.54
CA PRO A 548 6.02 -10.41 13.07
C PRO A 548 6.31 -10.48 14.56
N ASN A 549 7.22 -9.62 15.01
CA ASN A 549 7.64 -9.50 16.39
C ASN A 549 7.27 -8.11 16.95
N LEU A 550 6.99 -8.04 18.25
CA LEU A 550 7.09 -6.79 18.97
C LEU A 550 8.59 -6.40 19.02
N LEU A 551 8.92 -5.22 18.51
CA LEU A 551 10.29 -4.73 18.42
C LEU A 551 10.55 -3.64 19.45
N ASP A 552 11.73 -3.68 20.08
CA ASP A 552 12.25 -2.54 20.84
C ASP A 552 12.98 -1.58 19.92
N LEU A 553 12.26 -0.57 19.45
CA LEU A 553 12.81 0.48 18.59
C LEU A 553 13.52 1.60 19.38
N GLY A 554 13.54 1.52 20.70
CA GLY A 554 14.20 2.45 21.60
C GLY A 554 13.27 3.46 22.27
N PRO A 555 13.77 4.22 23.27
CA PRO A 555 12.95 5.06 24.14
C PRO A 555 12.24 6.22 23.44
N ARG A 556 12.78 6.71 22.31
CA ARG A 556 12.19 7.82 21.55
C ARG A 556 11.15 7.39 20.52
N TRP A 557 10.95 6.09 20.33
CA TRP A 557 9.99 5.61 19.33
C TRP A 557 8.54 6.04 19.61
N LEU A 558 8.07 5.87 20.84
CA LEU A 558 6.67 6.17 21.17
C LEU A 558 6.37 7.67 21.16
N THR A 559 7.34 8.51 21.52
CA THR A 559 7.15 9.96 21.68
C THR A 559 7.52 10.78 20.46
N ALA A 560 8.52 10.34 19.70
CA ALA A 560 9.10 11.12 18.60
C ALA A 560 9.28 10.30 17.30
N ARG A 561 8.88 9.03 17.29
CA ARG A 561 9.07 8.15 16.13
C ARG A 561 10.53 8.11 15.64
N ILE A 562 11.47 8.08 16.57
CA ILE A 562 12.90 7.94 16.31
C ILE A 562 13.31 6.53 16.69
N ILE A 563 14.03 5.85 15.78
CA ILE A 563 14.57 4.52 16.02
C ILE A 563 15.97 4.67 16.62
N ASP A 564 16.13 4.21 17.87
CA ASP A 564 17.41 4.25 18.59
C ASP A 564 18.17 2.94 18.50
N HIS A 565 17.45 1.82 18.36
CA HIS A 565 18.03 0.48 18.34
C HIS A 565 18.04 -0.09 16.92
N GLN A 566 19.22 -0.29 16.35
CA GLN A 566 19.43 -0.92 15.05
C GLN A 566 20.54 -2.01 15.17
N PRO A 567 20.24 -3.28 14.88
CA PRO A 567 18.91 -3.84 14.66
C PRO A 567 18.08 -3.85 15.95
N PRO A 568 16.75 -3.75 15.87
CA PRO A 568 15.93 -3.72 17.07
C PRO A 568 15.84 -5.10 17.76
N PRO A 569 15.94 -5.16 19.11
CA PRO A 569 15.66 -6.37 19.86
C PRO A 569 14.21 -6.84 19.70
N ARG A 570 14.01 -8.15 19.68
CA ARG A 570 12.69 -8.79 19.66
C ARG A 570 12.21 -9.03 21.09
N LEU A 571 11.02 -8.51 21.44
CA LEU A 571 10.43 -8.61 22.78
C LEU A 571 9.37 -9.72 22.86
N GLY A 572 8.82 -10.17 21.74
CA GLY A 572 7.81 -11.21 21.67
C GLY A 572 7.31 -11.39 20.25
N ALA A 573 6.69 -12.53 19.95
CA ALA A 573 6.19 -12.86 18.64
C ALA A 573 4.65 -12.84 18.61
N TYR A 574 4.07 -12.22 17.59
CA TYR A 574 2.65 -12.30 17.29
C TYR A 574 2.32 -13.63 16.63
N ARG A 575 1.12 -14.16 16.85
CA ARG A 575 0.76 -15.45 16.30
C ARG A 575 0.00 -15.33 14.99
N VAL A 576 0.55 -15.92 13.93
CA VAL A 576 -0.07 -15.98 12.61
C VAL A 576 -0.67 -17.36 12.35
N LEU A 577 -1.73 -17.37 11.54
CA LEU A 577 -2.49 -18.56 11.17
C LEU A 577 -2.57 -18.65 9.64
N ALA A 578 -2.91 -19.84 9.11
CA ALA A 578 -3.12 -20.08 7.69
C ALA A 578 -4.49 -20.72 7.44
N ALA A 579 -4.98 -20.61 6.21
CA ALA A 579 -6.22 -21.26 5.80
C ALA A 579 -6.08 -22.78 5.84
N LYS A 580 -7.11 -23.49 6.32
CA LYS A 580 -7.27 -24.92 6.15
C LYS A 580 -7.45 -25.24 4.66
N CYS A 581 -6.97 -26.39 4.23
CA CYS A 581 -7.08 -26.84 2.85
C CYS A 581 -8.14 -27.93 2.67
N ASP A 582 -8.70 -28.00 1.47
CA ASP A 582 -9.50 -29.13 1.01
C ASP A 582 -8.63 -30.35 0.62
N ALA A 583 -9.26 -31.41 0.11
CA ALA A 583 -8.55 -32.60 -0.32
C ALA A 583 -7.59 -32.39 -1.49
N ASP A 584 -7.74 -31.31 -2.22
CA ASP A 584 -6.86 -30.91 -3.34
C ASP A 584 -5.73 -29.98 -2.90
N GLY A 585 -5.70 -29.56 -1.64
CA GLY A 585 -4.75 -28.59 -1.12
C GLY A 585 -5.12 -27.14 -1.39
N ASN A 586 -6.33 -26.83 -1.87
CA ASN A 586 -6.81 -25.47 -2.07
C ASN A 586 -7.40 -24.90 -0.77
N PRO A 587 -7.22 -23.58 -0.48
CA PRO A 587 -7.63 -23.01 0.79
C PRO A 587 -9.16 -22.89 0.91
N LEU A 588 -9.66 -23.18 2.11
CA LEU A 588 -11.07 -23.09 2.51
C LEU A 588 -11.38 -21.72 3.14
N GLY A 589 -12.66 -21.34 3.19
CA GLY A 589 -13.13 -20.11 3.83
C GLY A 589 -12.82 -18.84 3.05
N CYS A 590 -12.30 -18.93 1.83
CA CYS A 590 -11.86 -17.82 1.00
C CYS A 590 -12.82 -17.51 -0.14
N LEU A 591 -12.77 -16.28 -0.65
CA LEU A 591 -13.36 -15.92 -1.94
C LEU A 591 -12.43 -16.40 -3.06
N SER A 592 -12.60 -17.65 -3.47
CA SER A 592 -11.73 -18.26 -4.50
C SER A 592 -12.18 -17.86 -5.89
N PRO A 593 -11.26 -17.42 -6.79
CA PRO A 593 -11.54 -17.24 -8.20
C PRO A 593 -12.17 -18.49 -8.84
N PRO A 594 -12.94 -18.37 -9.93
CA PRO A 594 -13.59 -19.52 -10.58
C PRO A 594 -12.65 -20.68 -10.89
N GLU A 595 -11.43 -20.38 -11.38
CA GLU A 595 -10.41 -21.40 -11.69
C GLU A 595 -9.80 -22.11 -10.48
N VAL A 596 -9.91 -21.53 -9.30
CA VAL A 596 -9.52 -22.17 -8.03
C VAL A 596 -10.68 -22.96 -7.44
N SER A 597 -11.92 -22.47 -7.64
CA SER A 597 -13.14 -23.15 -7.19
C SER A 597 -13.44 -24.40 -8.03
N VAL A 598 -13.03 -24.43 -9.31
CA VAL A 598 -13.11 -25.56 -10.25
C VAL A 598 -11.70 -25.85 -10.76
N PRO A 599 -10.86 -26.55 -9.96
CA PRO A 599 -9.42 -26.50 -10.13
C PRO A 599 -8.88 -27.51 -11.16
N LEU A 600 -7.92 -27.05 -11.98
CA LEU A 600 -7.05 -27.90 -12.79
C LEU A 600 -5.73 -28.25 -12.05
N ALA A 601 -5.52 -27.67 -10.88
CA ALA A 601 -4.31 -27.79 -10.08
C ALA A 601 -4.59 -27.51 -8.60
N THR A 602 -3.65 -27.82 -7.73
CA THR A 602 -3.56 -27.17 -6.42
C THR A 602 -2.95 -25.78 -6.61
N PHE A 603 -3.59 -24.77 -6.02
CA PHE A 603 -3.14 -23.39 -6.01
C PHE A 603 -2.79 -22.96 -4.59
N THR A 604 -1.53 -22.67 -4.32
CA THR A 604 -1.10 -22.25 -2.99
C THR A 604 -0.77 -20.77 -2.91
N GLY A 605 -0.75 -20.21 -1.69
CA GLY A 605 -0.22 -18.88 -1.43
C GLY A 605 1.27 -18.85 -1.11
N TRP A 606 1.98 -19.96 -1.26
CA TRP A 606 3.39 -20.11 -0.95
C TRP A 606 4.13 -20.88 -2.04
N ASN A 607 5.45 -20.62 -2.17
CA ASN A 607 6.39 -21.42 -2.95
C ASN A 607 7.75 -21.38 -2.25
N LEU A 608 8.46 -22.49 -2.19
CA LEU A 608 9.81 -22.55 -1.63
C LEU A 608 10.83 -22.13 -2.67
N ARG A 609 11.93 -21.52 -2.25
CA ARG A 609 13.01 -21.10 -3.13
C ARG A 609 13.68 -22.32 -3.76
N HIS A 610 13.93 -22.24 -5.07
CA HIS A 610 14.73 -23.24 -5.75
C HIS A 610 16.20 -23.10 -5.33
N ARG A 611 16.91 -24.23 -5.16
CA ARG A 611 18.31 -24.26 -4.71
C ARG A 611 19.28 -23.39 -5.53
N ASP A 612 18.97 -23.14 -6.80
CA ASP A 612 19.80 -22.29 -7.66
C ASP A 612 19.81 -20.81 -7.23
N TYR A 613 18.87 -20.41 -6.39
CA TYR A 613 18.77 -19.06 -5.83
C TYR A 613 19.19 -18.99 -4.35
N GLY A 614 19.65 -20.11 -3.78
CA GLY A 614 20.02 -20.22 -2.38
C GLY A 614 18.85 -20.16 -1.41
N ALA A 615 19.09 -20.46 -0.14
CA ALA A 615 18.06 -20.48 0.92
C ALA A 615 16.83 -21.34 0.55
N GLU A 616 17.04 -22.56 0.11
CA GLU A 616 16.01 -23.47 -0.49
C GLU A 616 14.86 -23.86 0.46
N ASN A 617 14.99 -23.63 1.77
CA ASN A 617 13.95 -23.90 2.76
C ASN A 617 13.11 -22.66 3.10
N GLU A 618 13.46 -21.52 2.52
CA GLU A 618 12.77 -20.25 2.71
C GLU A 618 11.72 -20.01 1.62
N LEU A 619 10.74 -19.14 1.89
CA LEU A 619 9.73 -18.79 0.91
C LEU A 619 10.31 -17.92 -0.21
N VAL A 620 9.86 -18.14 -1.44
CA VAL A 620 9.91 -17.10 -2.47
C VAL A 620 8.88 -16.04 -2.07
N GLY A 621 9.34 -14.91 -1.57
CA GLY A 621 8.45 -13.89 -1.04
C GLY A 621 7.35 -13.52 -2.02
N LEU A 622 6.09 -13.52 -1.54
CA LEU A 622 4.89 -13.11 -2.28
C LEU A 622 4.44 -14.05 -3.43
N ASN A 623 5.13 -15.17 -3.68
CA ASN A 623 4.78 -16.13 -4.72
C ASN A 623 3.99 -17.32 -4.17
N GLY A 624 3.10 -17.85 -5.00
CA GLY A 624 2.37 -19.10 -4.79
C GLY A 624 2.80 -20.18 -5.77
N SER A 625 2.28 -21.41 -5.56
CA SER A 625 2.56 -22.55 -6.42
C SER A 625 1.34 -22.96 -7.24
N TYR A 626 1.60 -23.45 -8.43
CA TYR A 626 0.66 -24.14 -9.29
C TYR A 626 1.13 -25.60 -9.46
N ILE A 627 0.39 -26.53 -8.87
CA ILE A 627 0.76 -27.97 -8.84
C ILE A 627 -0.32 -28.73 -9.61
N PRO A 628 -0.10 -29.10 -10.89
CA PRO A 628 -1.11 -29.73 -11.73
C PRO A 628 -1.72 -30.97 -11.09
N LEU A 629 -3.01 -31.19 -11.31
CA LEU A 629 -3.67 -32.45 -10.97
C LEU A 629 -3.25 -33.55 -11.99
N PRO A 630 -3.24 -34.82 -11.58
CA PRO A 630 -3.05 -35.93 -12.53
C PRO A 630 -4.11 -35.91 -13.63
N LYS A 631 -3.72 -36.18 -14.89
CA LYS A 631 -4.68 -36.19 -16.01
C LYS A 631 -5.72 -37.31 -15.86
N SER A 632 -5.31 -38.52 -15.52
CA SER A 632 -6.16 -39.72 -15.46
C SER A 632 -5.99 -40.49 -14.14
N ALA A 633 -6.94 -41.36 -13.84
CA ALA A 633 -6.88 -42.28 -12.71
C ALA A 633 -5.63 -43.16 -12.74
N SER A 634 -5.18 -43.61 -13.93
CA SER A 634 -3.96 -44.38 -14.07
C SER A 634 -2.70 -43.58 -13.76
N ALA A 635 -2.64 -42.31 -14.22
CA ALA A 635 -1.53 -41.39 -13.88
C ALA A 635 -1.49 -41.11 -12.38
N ARG A 636 -2.65 -40.89 -11.74
CA ARG A 636 -2.78 -40.71 -10.30
C ARG A 636 -2.25 -41.89 -9.49
N GLN A 637 -2.66 -43.13 -9.89
CA GLN A 637 -2.21 -44.34 -9.23
C GLN A 637 -0.70 -44.56 -9.41
N ALA A 638 -0.18 -44.32 -10.63
CA ALA A 638 1.24 -44.49 -10.92
C ALA A 638 2.13 -43.51 -10.13
N SER A 639 1.68 -42.27 -9.90
CA SER A 639 2.40 -41.27 -9.11
C SER A 639 2.18 -41.37 -7.60
N GLY A 640 1.14 -42.08 -7.15
CA GLY A 640 0.73 -42.12 -5.75
C GLY A 640 0.09 -40.80 -5.27
N ASP A 641 -0.41 -39.96 -6.20
CA ASP A 641 -1.04 -38.69 -5.85
C ASP A 641 -2.38 -38.93 -5.14
N PRO A 642 -2.61 -38.32 -3.93
CA PRO A 642 -3.85 -38.52 -3.21
C PRO A 642 -5.04 -37.77 -3.81
N ARG A 643 -4.80 -36.74 -4.65
CA ARG A 643 -5.82 -35.89 -5.26
C ARG A 643 -6.50 -36.60 -6.42
N LEU A 644 -7.80 -36.38 -6.65
CA LEU A 644 -8.52 -36.90 -7.80
C LEU A 644 -7.93 -36.34 -9.10
N SER A 645 -7.84 -37.19 -10.12
CA SER A 645 -7.43 -36.77 -11.46
C SER A 645 -8.49 -35.94 -12.17
N LEU A 646 -8.10 -35.24 -13.24
CA LEU A 646 -8.99 -34.39 -14.02
C LEU A 646 -10.15 -35.21 -14.63
N THR A 647 -9.87 -36.40 -15.16
CA THR A 647 -10.92 -37.26 -15.73
C THR A 647 -11.85 -37.87 -14.69
N GLU A 648 -11.37 -38.23 -13.48
CA GLU A 648 -12.23 -38.66 -12.37
C GLU A 648 -13.16 -37.53 -11.88
N ARG A 649 -12.73 -36.30 -12.02
CA ARG A 649 -13.43 -35.12 -11.52
C ARG A 649 -14.42 -34.54 -12.52
N PHE A 650 -14.02 -34.40 -13.76
CA PHE A 650 -14.77 -33.66 -14.78
C PHE A 650 -15.31 -34.54 -15.90
N GLY A 651 -14.74 -35.73 -16.08
CA GLY A 651 -14.95 -36.56 -17.24
C GLY A 651 -14.15 -36.05 -18.44
N ASP A 652 -14.58 -34.94 -18.99
CA ASP A 652 -14.03 -34.31 -20.19
C ASP A 652 -14.00 -32.78 -20.09
N LEU A 653 -13.64 -32.10 -21.19
CA LEU A 653 -13.59 -30.65 -21.28
C LEU A 653 -14.99 -29.99 -21.08
N ASP A 654 -16.02 -30.61 -21.63
CA ASP A 654 -17.40 -30.04 -21.51
C ASP A 654 -17.91 -30.13 -20.07
N GLY A 655 -17.60 -31.22 -19.36
CA GLY A 655 -17.90 -31.37 -17.94
C GLY A 655 -17.19 -30.34 -17.07
N TYR A 656 -15.92 -30.02 -17.36
CA TYR A 656 -15.18 -28.97 -16.72
C TYR A 656 -15.83 -27.60 -16.96
N LEU A 657 -16.07 -27.25 -18.23
CA LEU A 657 -16.60 -25.93 -18.59
C LEU A 657 -18.00 -25.69 -18.02
N LYS A 658 -18.85 -26.72 -17.98
CA LYS A 658 -20.17 -26.65 -17.36
C LYS A 658 -20.10 -26.33 -15.85
N GLN A 659 -19.16 -26.94 -15.12
CA GLN A 659 -18.95 -26.65 -13.71
C GLN A 659 -18.40 -25.24 -13.51
N LEU A 660 -17.44 -24.82 -14.33
CA LEU A 660 -16.86 -23.47 -14.30
C LEU A 660 -17.93 -22.39 -14.55
N GLU A 661 -18.74 -22.53 -15.60
CA GLU A 661 -19.81 -21.61 -15.94
C GLU A 661 -20.83 -21.50 -14.81
N LYS A 662 -21.27 -22.64 -14.25
CA LYS A 662 -22.17 -22.66 -13.09
C LYS A 662 -21.59 -21.87 -11.92
N ARG A 663 -20.27 -22.04 -11.63
CA ARG A 663 -19.61 -21.29 -10.56
C ARG A 663 -19.55 -19.78 -10.86
N CYS A 664 -19.22 -19.39 -12.09
CA CYS A 664 -19.24 -17.99 -12.50
C CYS A 664 -20.63 -17.36 -12.32
N GLN A 665 -21.70 -18.01 -12.78
CA GLN A 665 -23.06 -17.52 -12.63
C GLN A 665 -23.49 -17.37 -11.16
N GLN A 666 -23.09 -18.32 -10.31
CA GLN A 666 -23.29 -18.21 -8.88
C GLN A 666 -22.59 -16.95 -8.31
N MET A 667 -21.31 -16.72 -8.69
CA MET A 667 -20.57 -15.54 -8.21
C MET A 667 -21.13 -14.22 -8.72
N VAL A 668 -21.72 -14.20 -9.93
CA VAL A 668 -22.46 -13.04 -10.44
C VAL A 668 -23.70 -12.78 -9.58
N SER A 669 -24.48 -13.82 -9.26
CA SER A 669 -25.65 -13.67 -8.39
C SER A 669 -25.31 -13.22 -6.97
N GLU A 670 -24.14 -13.61 -6.47
CA GLU A 670 -23.56 -13.19 -5.18
C GLU A 670 -22.89 -11.80 -5.24
N ARG A 671 -22.80 -11.18 -6.42
CA ARG A 671 -22.19 -9.87 -6.70
C ARG A 671 -20.67 -9.80 -6.42
N TYR A 672 -19.98 -10.93 -6.52
CA TYR A 672 -18.52 -10.98 -6.49
C TYR A 672 -17.89 -10.88 -7.87
N LEU A 673 -18.66 -11.15 -8.92
CA LEU A 673 -18.20 -11.16 -10.30
C LEU A 673 -19.18 -10.37 -11.17
N LEU A 674 -18.67 -9.65 -12.18
CA LEU A 674 -19.49 -9.00 -13.19
C LEU A 674 -19.88 -9.98 -14.27
N ALA A 675 -21.11 -9.83 -14.81
CA ALA A 675 -21.60 -10.71 -15.87
C ALA A 675 -20.72 -10.65 -17.14
N GLU A 676 -20.16 -9.48 -17.46
CA GLU A 676 -19.25 -9.30 -18.61
C GLU A 676 -17.93 -10.07 -18.48
N ASP A 677 -17.53 -10.46 -17.28
CA ASP A 677 -16.29 -11.22 -17.04
C ASP A 677 -16.46 -12.74 -17.31
N VAL A 678 -17.67 -13.26 -17.30
CA VAL A 678 -17.95 -14.70 -17.40
C VAL A 678 -17.43 -15.26 -18.72
N GLU A 679 -17.71 -14.61 -19.84
CA GLU A 679 -17.24 -15.06 -21.16
C GLU A 679 -15.70 -15.06 -21.24
N ARG A 680 -15.05 -13.99 -20.75
CA ARG A 680 -13.58 -13.88 -20.73
C ARG A 680 -12.93 -14.98 -19.89
N ILE A 681 -13.49 -15.27 -18.72
CA ILE A 681 -13.03 -16.35 -17.85
C ILE A 681 -13.21 -17.70 -18.53
N THR A 682 -14.38 -17.97 -19.06
CA THR A 682 -14.69 -19.27 -19.71
C THR A 682 -13.81 -19.52 -20.92
N LYS A 683 -13.60 -18.50 -21.77
CA LYS A 683 -12.68 -18.59 -22.91
C LYS A 683 -11.26 -18.91 -22.47
N ARG A 684 -10.73 -18.15 -21.53
CA ARG A 684 -9.38 -18.32 -20.98
C ARG A 684 -9.18 -19.73 -20.36
N GLN A 685 -10.17 -20.19 -19.60
CA GLN A 685 -10.09 -21.49 -18.95
C GLN A 685 -10.29 -22.65 -19.95
N ARG A 686 -11.06 -22.48 -21.01
CA ARG A 686 -11.12 -23.44 -22.12
C ARG A 686 -9.72 -23.63 -22.73
N GLU A 687 -9.03 -22.55 -23.07
CA GLU A 687 -7.67 -22.59 -23.65
C GLU A 687 -6.66 -23.32 -22.73
N ARG A 688 -6.83 -23.20 -21.41
CA ARG A 688 -5.98 -23.87 -20.41
C ARG A 688 -6.33 -25.35 -20.21
N ALA A 689 -7.61 -25.70 -20.24
CA ALA A 689 -8.11 -27.05 -19.95
C ALA A 689 -8.03 -27.98 -21.17
N GLU A 690 -8.18 -27.45 -22.38
CA GLU A 690 -8.22 -28.22 -23.62
C GLU A 690 -7.03 -29.16 -23.79
N PRO A 691 -5.76 -28.76 -23.60
CA PRO A 691 -4.62 -29.69 -23.71
C PRO A 691 -4.52 -30.70 -22.56
N LEU A 692 -5.31 -30.55 -21.52
CA LEU A 692 -5.31 -31.43 -20.34
C LEU A 692 -6.44 -32.46 -20.36
N LEU A 693 -7.58 -32.14 -20.99
CA LEU A 693 -8.83 -32.88 -20.97
C LEU A 693 -9.29 -33.38 -22.37
N LYS A 694 -8.56 -33.08 -23.46
CA LYS A 694 -8.77 -33.74 -24.73
C LYS A 694 -8.18 -35.14 -24.66
N ASP A 695 -8.96 -36.14 -25.16
CA ASP A 695 -8.46 -37.45 -25.45
C ASP A 695 -7.38 -37.37 -26.55
N ASP A 696 -6.26 -38.11 -26.39
CA ASP A 696 -5.21 -38.23 -27.39
C ASP A 696 -5.73 -38.96 -28.64
#